data_90532345040d946e68f4f23e70dc8800
#
_entry.id   90532345040d946e68f4f23e70dc8800
#
_cell.length_a   1.000
_cell.length_b   1.000
_cell.length_c   1.000
_cell.angle_alpha   90.00
_cell.angle_beta   90.00
_cell.angle_gamma   90.00
#
_symmetry.space_group_name_H-M   'P 1'
#
loop_
_entity.id
_entity.type
_entity.pdbx_description
1 polymer ?
#
loop_
_entity_poly.entity_id
_entity_poly.type
_entity_poly.pdbx_seq_one_letter_code
_entity_poly.pdbx_strand_id
1 'polypeptide(L)'
;MHDRCKVTGPAALLAATLFTAIAASAADPRRPYEMEWAGRMADDRPPLCALTDGAGWRISGENSEATLKRATDRILFGDGVARLSYRCLGGSGKPRVFMRPPQPVSVTNDFDALSCWVFGNNVFGRDPKTPSVTIDAIFIDTQGKRFAVNLGHVHHKGWFKFYGRVPRKLQARAVQGCRFDGFCVHGGWNTAFRSLDFNSFAVFKEEWKPLNLKAPAKNLPFPVSSDTVLPPAAFEKADASLEFRLPEPGSARWDELAFRIDGGAWISLARGGGVFPDAATREASVTFVRRGNCLVADVEVPSEGLENAEVRFGAMAGLPADAVRTVFPYWTYREKARDARPAVIGWRTRRGPFFVSATPDWTRSNASMLYALSDADALNGGVRYRLRTDGRRNACRERFVWSFGRELSAILPKIPNPPSPWRHETGTRLWRQYGAIDRTRDIAYWRSLKRRGMTRVIVTDHESAWRLGEEQSYTFRTRCEPGRGGDAAQAAYARVMIDELGFLYGPYNNFVDLAPVNAYWDEDHVLRRGFDDECAMQPAWRRCWRAKPVWAAEMCGKLAPQIQRKFSFNCGYCDIHTCMRPWEGTDYDARVPGAGMFATALSAYGEIMLLQKKAWGGPVYSEGASHWFYSGLTDGNYAQDREYGLNAGPWLVDFDLRRMHPLECNAGMGMIDGSFYSAPDSRPRDRAEAVDRFLAATVAFGHSGILLPERHAFGRDYGKLAICEEEFRSYYLLQALAARYTQANVDSIRYASSEGRFLSTEEALLSADGVRSQIAVRYADGTETVVNGSTNTMLSCAWRGGRLVLPPNGFVGITGDGRVFVWLGEKDGHRAEFCLSPDYVYMNGRGTFTRLPGGGTDGICVRRLIDAGTEEVIPFNATQIELPYAAERIEILDEAGGVAETVVPHVKEGRTRLEPKLGVVSYRVTRKASFPGISSKDILEAMLK
;
A
#
# COMPACT_ATOMS: atom_id res chain seq x y z
N MET A 1 36.96 -32.32 -54.16
CA MET A 1 37.28 -31.46 -55.25
C MET A 1 37.13 -30.07 -54.74
N HIS A 2 38.15 -29.51 -54.25
CA HIS A 2 39.07 -28.51 -54.80
C HIS A 2 38.25 -27.27 -55.28
N ASP A 3 38.44 -26.06 -54.81
CA ASP A 3 39.74 -25.37 -54.73
C ASP A 3 39.68 -24.13 -53.81
N ARG A 4 40.83 -23.82 -53.25
CA ARG A 4 41.20 -22.67 -52.46
C ARG A 4 41.39 -21.45 -53.32
N CYS A 5 41.00 -20.28 -52.86
CA CYS A 5 41.75 -19.06 -53.30
C CYS A 5 41.89 -18.13 -52.07
N LYS A 6 43.14 -17.96 -51.66
CA LYS A 6 43.62 -16.94 -50.74
C LYS A 6 43.68 -15.60 -51.44
N VAL A 7 43.14 -14.53 -50.87
CA VAL A 7 43.59 -13.18 -51.12
C VAL A 7 43.89 -12.49 -49.81
N THR A 8 45.13 -12.26 -49.56
CA THR A 8 45.70 -11.41 -48.50
C THR A 8 45.70 -9.95 -49.00
N GLY A 9 45.23 -9.04 -48.16
CA GLY A 9 45.40 -7.60 -48.37
C GLY A 9 45.08 -6.83 -47.10
N PRO A 10 45.80 -5.77 -46.75
CA PRO A 10 45.95 -5.25 -45.40
C PRO A 10 44.89 -4.19 -45.11
N ALA A 11 43.81 -4.59 -44.44
CA ALA A 11 42.80 -3.69 -43.87
C ALA A 11 42.50 -3.90 -42.36
N ALA A 12 43.50 -4.48 -41.66
CA ALA A 12 43.36 -4.85 -40.24
C ALA A 12 44.22 -3.97 -39.31
N LEU A 13 44.54 -2.72 -39.71
CA LEU A 13 45.37 -1.83 -38.86
C LEU A 13 44.84 -0.40 -38.70
N LEU A 14 43.55 -0.14 -38.86
CA LEU A 14 42.98 1.20 -38.64
C LEU A 14 41.72 1.23 -37.77
N ALA A 15 41.35 0.14 -37.11
CA ALA A 15 40.22 0.10 -36.17
C ALA A 15 40.63 -0.08 -34.70
N ALA A 16 41.92 0.00 -34.37
CA ALA A 16 42.45 -0.22 -33.01
C ALA A 16 42.90 1.06 -32.29
N THR A 17 42.57 2.27 -32.77
CA THR A 17 43.08 3.50 -32.16
C THR A 17 41.98 4.56 -31.93
N LEU A 18 40.77 4.18 -31.61
CA LEU A 18 39.73 5.11 -31.13
C LEU A 18 38.89 4.53 -29.99
N PHE A 19 39.38 3.57 -29.23
CA PHE A 19 38.98 3.30 -27.86
C PHE A 19 40.03 3.94 -26.95
N THR A 20 40.15 5.26 -27.01
CA THR A 20 40.68 6.01 -25.88
C THR A 20 39.68 5.81 -24.75
N ALA A 21 40.13 5.05 -23.77
CA ALA A 21 39.52 4.90 -22.48
C ALA A 21 39.04 6.27 -21.98
N ILE A 22 37.73 6.52 -22.01
CA ILE A 22 37.10 7.31 -20.99
C ILE A 22 37.33 6.46 -19.74
N ALA A 23 38.44 6.70 -19.04
CA ALA A 23 38.60 6.31 -17.67
C ALA A 23 37.37 6.84 -16.96
N ALA A 24 36.46 5.95 -16.61
CA ALA A 24 35.37 6.29 -15.72
C ALA A 24 36.08 6.82 -14.48
N SER A 25 36.11 8.14 -14.31
CA SER A 25 36.55 8.79 -13.09
C SER A 25 35.78 8.08 -11.98
N ALA A 26 36.48 7.49 -11.04
CA ALA A 26 35.84 6.83 -9.92
C ALA A 26 34.90 7.84 -9.27
N ALA A 27 33.64 7.49 -9.10
CA ALA A 27 32.63 8.37 -8.51
C ALA A 27 33.15 8.91 -7.17
N ASP A 28 33.00 10.20 -6.92
CA ASP A 28 33.43 10.81 -5.66
C ASP A 28 32.51 10.32 -4.53
N PRO A 29 33.01 9.54 -3.56
CA PRO A 29 32.18 8.96 -2.50
C PRO A 29 31.56 10.01 -1.57
N ARG A 30 31.97 11.26 -1.66
CA ARG A 30 31.41 12.38 -0.88
C ARG A 30 30.11 12.93 -1.49
N ARG A 31 29.82 12.59 -2.75
CA ARG A 31 28.61 13.03 -3.48
C ARG A 31 27.56 11.93 -3.53
N PRO A 32 26.27 12.29 -3.64
CA PRO A 32 25.24 11.29 -3.91
C PRO A 32 25.50 10.58 -5.24
N TYR A 33 25.56 9.25 -5.21
CA TYR A 33 25.87 8.45 -6.40
C TYR A 33 24.86 8.63 -7.55
N GLU A 34 23.61 8.98 -7.26
CA GLU A 34 22.61 9.28 -8.28
C GLU A 34 22.96 10.56 -9.07
N MET A 35 23.50 11.57 -8.41
CA MET A 35 24.02 12.77 -9.06
C MET A 35 25.21 12.46 -9.97
N GLU A 36 26.09 11.58 -9.50
CA GLU A 36 27.24 11.11 -10.29
C GLU A 36 26.75 10.30 -11.52
N TRP A 37 25.80 9.39 -11.35
CA TRP A 37 25.24 8.63 -12.47
C TRP A 37 24.58 9.52 -13.53
N ALA A 38 23.97 10.62 -13.11
CA ALA A 38 23.37 11.61 -13.99
C ALA A 38 24.41 12.59 -14.61
N GLY A 39 25.65 12.61 -14.13
CA GLY A 39 26.65 13.59 -14.53
C GLY A 39 26.31 15.03 -14.11
N ARG A 40 25.47 15.22 -13.09
CA ARG A 40 24.98 16.51 -12.62
C ARG A 40 26.02 17.18 -11.72
N MET A 41 26.95 17.94 -12.32
CA MET A 41 28.06 18.61 -11.62
C MET A 41 27.73 20.00 -11.13
N ALA A 42 26.63 20.59 -11.57
CA ALA A 42 26.12 21.90 -11.19
C ALA A 42 24.60 21.87 -10.97
N ASP A 43 24.06 22.86 -10.26
CA ASP A 43 22.62 23.04 -10.17
C ASP A 43 22.05 23.44 -11.55
N ASP A 44 20.79 23.07 -11.79
CA ASP A 44 20.04 23.45 -12.99
C ASP A 44 19.81 24.96 -13.08
N ARG A 45 19.89 25.65 -11.94
CA ARG A 45 19.72 27.08 -11.79
C ARG A 45 21.03 27.75 -11.40
N PRO A 46 21.42 28.90 -12.05
CA PRO A 46 22.56 29.67 -11.62
C PRO A 46 22.38 30.15 -10.18
N PRO A 47 23.32 29.87 -9.28
CA PRO A 47 23.16 30.28 -7.88
C PRO A 47 23.36 31.76 -7.69
N LEU A 48 22.50 32.41 -6.88
CA LEU A 48 22.74 33.72 -6.31
C LEU A 48 23.91 33.69 -5.29
N CYS A 49 23.97 32.56 -4.53
CA CYS A 49 25.05 32.23 -3.61
C CYS A 49 25.42 30.78 -3.76
N ALA A 50 26.66 30.45 -4.10
CA ALA A 50 27.12 29.09 -4.30
C ALA A 50 27.15 28.28 -3.00
N LEU A 51 27.45 28.92 -1.85
CA LEU A 51 27.49 28.26 -0.53
C LEU A 51 28.44 27.04 -0.49
N THR A 52 29.60 27.19 -1.15
CA THR A 52 30.68 26.19 -1.13
C THR A 52 31.55 26.27 0.12
N ASP A 53 31.48 27.39 0.79
CA ASP A 53 32.10 27.66 2.08
C ASP A 53 31.26 28.66 2.90
N GLY A 54 31.72 29.01 4.06
CA GLY A 54 31.09 30.04 4.90
C GLY A 54 31.98 31.29 5.09
N ALA A 55 32.97 31.49 4.22
CA ALA A 55 33.96 32.58 4.41
C ALA A 55 33.31 33.96 4.39
N GLY A 56 33.60 34.76 5.39
CA GLY A 56 33.08 36.11 5.52
C GLY A 56 31.61 36.22 5.98
N TRP A 57 30.85 35.13 6.06
CA TRP A 57 29.49 35.22 6.55
C TRP A 57 29.43 35.52 8.05
N ARG A 58 28.46 36.33 8.45
CA ARG A 58 28.23 36.73 9.84
C ARG A 58 27.11 35.87 10.44
N ILE A 59 27.39 35.22 11.55
CA ILE A 59 26.44 34.36 12.27
C ILE A 59 26.05 35.08 13.57
N SER A 60 24.74 35.12 13.83
CA SER A 60 24.20 35.59 15.11
C SER A 60 23.04 34.70 15.54
N GLY A 61 22.90 34.50 16.85
CA GLY A 61 21.85 33.65 17.46
C GLY A 61 20.95 34.44 18.40
N GLU A 62 19.66 34.15 18.39
CA GLU A 62 18.71 34.47 19.45
C GLU A 62 18.38 33.18 20.19
N ASN A 63 18.64 33.07 21.48
CA ASN A 63 18.53 31.83 22.25
C ASN A 63 19.22 30.62 21.57
N SER A 64 20.29 30.90 20.83
CA SER A 64 21.00 29.88 20.05
C SER A 64 22.48 30.23 19.98
N GLU A 65 23.32 29.21 19.95
CA GLU A 65 24.73 29.28 19.62
C GLU A 65 24.94 28.59 18.26
N ALA A 66 25.72 29.27 17.38
CA ALA A 66 25.95 28.71 16.05
C ALA A 66 27.29 29.15 15.46
N THR A 67 27.84 28.33 14.58
CA THR A 67 29.03 28.60 13.77
C THR A 67 28.79 28.13 12.33
N LEU A 68 29.41 28.83 11.37
CA LEU A 68 29.43 28.47 9.96
C LEU A 68 30.86 28.20 9.51
N LYS A 69 31.11 27.05 8.89
CA LYS A 69 32.44 26.65 8.43
C LYS A 69 32.34 25.90 7.11
N ARG A 70 33.41 25.92 6.31
CA ARG A 70 33.52 25.04 5.14
C ARG A 70 33.63 23.58 5.60
N ALA A 71 32.94 22.68 4.92
CA ALA A 71 33.04 21.25 5.10
C ALA A 71 33.27 20.55 3.75
N THR A 72 34.01 19.42 3.75
CA THR A 72 34.42 18.68 2.55
C THR A 72 34.19 17.17 2.64
N ASP A 73 33.68 16.71 3.76
CA ASP A 73 33.31 15.31 3.99
C ASP A 73 32.06 14.88 3.21
N ARG A 74 31.22 15.86 2.88
CA ARG A 74 30.06 15.74 2.00
C ARG A 74 30.04 16.92 1.06
N ILE A 75 29.86 16.67 -0.21
CA ILE A 75 29.76 17.71 -1.23
C ILE A 75 28.57 17.43 -2.16
N LEU A 76 28.06 18.47 -2.81
CA LEU A 76 27.04 18.36 -3.84
C LEU A 76 27.56 19.01 -5.13
N PHE A 77 27.79 20.32 -5.11
CA PHE A 77 28.37 21.08 -6.21
C PHE A 77 29.64 21.77 -5.70
N GLY A 78 30.67 21.83 -6.56
CA GLY A 78 31.96 22.38 -6.17
C GLY A 78 32.78 21.44 -5.27
N ASP A 79 33.68 21.99 -4.49
CA ASP A 79 34.69 21.28 -3.68
C ASP A 79 34.43 21.36 -2.15
N GLY A 80 33.31 21.96 -1.73
CA GLY A 80 32.92 22.11 -0.35
C GLY A 80 31.49 22.60 -0.20
N VAL A 81 31.03 22.70 1.03
CA VAL A 81 29.69 23.17 1.43
C VAL A 81 29.79 24.07 2.64
N ALA A 82 28.82 24.97 2.81
CA ALA A 82 28.72 25.82 4.01
C ALA A 82 27.99 25.03 5.12
N ARG A 83 28.73 24.59 6.15
CA ARG A 83 28.17 23.84 7.29
C ARG A 83 27.83 24.77 8.44
N LEU A 84 26.53 24.88 8.74
CA LEU A 84 25.99 25.49 9.92
C LEU A 84 25.95 24.49 11.07
N SER A 85 26.69 24.72 12.14
CA SER A 85 26.53 23.99 13.40
C SER A 85 25.80 24.86 14.41
N TYR A 86 24.75 24.32 15.05
CA TYR A 86 23.88 25.12 15.93
C TYR A 86 23.33 24.30 17.09
N ARG A 87 23.01 24.99 18.18
CA ARG A 87 22.25 24.45 19.33
C ARG A 87 21.38 25.52 19.97
N CYS A 88 20.34 25.11 20.68
CA CYS A 88 19.53 25.95 21.54
C CYS A 88 20.22 26.12 22.91
N LEU A 89 20.18 27.34 23.45
CA LEU A 89 20.75 27.63 24.78
C LEU A 89 19.80 27.28 25.94
N GLY A 90 18.55 26.88 25.62
CA GLY A 90 17.52 26.57 26.61
C GLY A 90 16.66 27.77 27.00
N GLY A 91 15.72 27.54 27.92
CA GLY A 91 14.78 28.58 28.34
C GLY A 91 13.54 28.72 27.43
N SER A 92 12.72 29.75 27.63
CA SER A 92 11.44 29.95 26.93
C SER A 92 11.54 30.72 25.60
N GLY A 93 12.69 31.28 25.28
CA GLY A 93 12.91 32.05 24.04
C GLY A 93 12.97 31.15 22.82
N LYS A 94 12.31 31.53 21.72
CA LYS A 94 12.39 30.76 20.47
C LYS A 94 13.82 30.78 19.90
N PRO A 95 14.44 29.63 19.62
CA PRO A 95 15.78 29.59 19.05
C PRO A 95 15.75 30.08 17.60
N ARG A 96 16.68 30.97 17.25
CA ARG A 96 16.89 31.48 15.89
C ARG A 96 18.37 31.62 15.60
N VAL A 97 18.77 31.30 14.39
CA VAL A 97 20.11 31.52 13.87
C VAL A 97 20.01 32.33 12.60
N PHE A 98 20.70 33.45 12.53
CA PHE A 98 20.81 34.29 11.33
C PHE A 98 22.17 34.07 10.67
N MET A 99 22.14 33.73 9.40
CA MET A 99 23.30 33.58 8.53
C MET A 99 23.27 34.74 7.51
N ARG A 100 24.15 35.69 7.62
CA ARG A 100 24.21 36.87 6.73
C ARG A 100 25.49 36.89 5.90
N PRO A 101 25.39 37.13 4.59
CA PRO A 101 26.58 37.30 3.75
C PRO A 101 27.37 38.56 4.22
N PRO A 102 28.66 38.73 3.81
CA PRO A 102 29.47 39.88 4.17
C PRO A 102 28.79 41.21 3.85
N GLN A 103 28.14 41.28 2.70
CA GLN A 103 27.25 42.34 2.26
C GLN A 103 25.98 41.75 1.67
N PRO A 104 24.82 42.41 1.78
CA PRO A 104 23.62 41.96 1.11
C PRO A 104 23.84 41.80 -0.40
N VAL A 105 23.45 40.63 -0.95
CA VAL A 105 23.70 40.29 -2.36
C VAL A 105 22.59 40.87 -3.24
N SER A 106 22.92 41.63 -4.24
CA SER A 106 21.95 42.25 -5.16
C SER A 106 21.26 41.18 -6.04
N VAL A 107 19.94 41.27 -6.14
CA VAL A 107 19.15 40.48 -7.07
C VAL A 107 19.00 41.24 -8.38
N THR A 108 19.42 40.61 -9.48
CA THR A 108 19.51 41.26 -10.79
C THR A 108 18.24 41.22 -11.61
N ASN A 109 17.29 40.36 -11.27
CA ASN A 109 16.02 40.16 -11.98
C ASN A 109 14.84 40.06 -11.01
N ASP A 110 13.66 40.32 -11.50
CA ASP A 110 12.44 39.96 -10.77
C ASP A 110 12.40 38.47 -10.51
N PHE A 111 11.84 38.04 -9.37
CA PHE A 111 11.72 36.64 -9.02
C PHE A 111 10.40 36.38 -8.31
N ASP A 112 9.91 35.12 -8.46
CA ASP A 112 8.70 34.65 -7.80
C ASP A 112 8.92 33.26 -7.14
N ALA A 113 10.11 32.69 -7.33
CA ALA A 113 10.52 31.42 -6.72
C ALA A 113 12.00 31.48 -6.29
N LEU A 114 12.33 30.60 -5.35
CA LEU A 114 13.70 30.43 -4.85
C LEU A 114 13.94 28.95 -4.49
N SER A 115 15.19 28.52 -4.61
CA SER A 115 15.60 27.16 -4.24
C SER A 115 16.91 27.17 -3.48
N CYS A 116 17.10 26.17 -2.61
CA CYS A 116 18.35 25.95 -1.88
C CYS A 116 18.53 24.46 -1.60
N TRP A 117 19.74 23.96 -1.83
CA TRP A 117 20.09 22.63 -1.42
C TRP A 117 20.53 22.59 0.04
N VAL A 118 19.93 21.71 0.81
CA VAL A 118 20.25 21.54 2.23
C VAL A 118 20.41 20.06 2.55
N PHE A 119 21.56 19.70 3.16
CA PHE A 119 21.71 18.38 3.78
C PHE A 119 21.13 18.46 5.20
N GLY A 120 20.01 17.76 5.37
CA GLY A 120 19.34 17.68 6.66
C GLY A 120 19.95 16.64 7.59
N ASN A 121 19.71 16.80 8.88
CA ASN A 121 20.21 15.93 9.94
C ASN A 121 19.10 15.36 10.82
N ASN A 122 17.85 15.53 10.44
CA ASN A 122 16.70 15.10 11.22
C ASN A 122 16.17 13.78 10.69
N VAL A 123 16.18 12.74 11.52
CA VAL A 123 15.58 11.45 11.19
C VAL A 123 14.12 11.47 11.60
N PHE A 124 13.22 11.66 10.63
CA PHE A 124 11.78 11.45 10.73
C PHE A 124 10.97 12.28 11.73
N GLY A 125 11.50 13.34 12.31
CA GLY A 125 10.76 14.17 13.29
C GLY A 125 10.18 13.38 14.47
N ARG A 126 10.60 12.14 14.63
CA ARG A 126 10.16 11.24 15.73
C ARG A 126 11.10 11.27 16.93
N ASP A 127 12.32 11.78 16.73
CA ASP A 127 13.25 11.95 17.84
C ASP A 127 13.04 13.33 18.46
N PRO A 128 12.50 13.44 19.68
CA PRO A 128 12.34 14.72 20.37
C PRO A 128 13.67 15.45 20.62
N LYS A 129 14.80 14.72 20.52
CA LYS A 129 16.15 15.30 20.60
C LYS A 129 16.58 15.97 19.29
N THR A 130 15.83 15.81 18.21
CA THR A 130 16.10 16.37 16.89
C THR A 130 14.87 17.06 16.31
N PRO A 131 14.35 18.10 16.94
CA PRO A 131 13.22 18.83 16.42
C PRO A 131 13.55 19.41 15.05
N SER A 132 12.55 19.41 14.15
CA SER A 132 12.69 20.04 12.84
C SER A 132 12.93 21.53 12.98
N VAL A 133 13.68 22.08 12.03
CA VAL A 133 13.90 23.52 11.89
C VAL A 133 13.25 24.05 10.62
N THR A 134 12.87 25.31 10.64
CA THR A 134 12.38 26.04 9.47
C THR A 134 13.48 26.95 8.95
N ILE A 135 13.56 27.08 7.63
CA ILE A 135 14.50 27.95 6.94
C ILE A 135 13.71 29.01 6.18
N ASP A 136 13.97 30.27 6.48
CA ASP A 136 13.47 31.42 5.75
C ASP A 136 14.64 32.13 5.05
N ALA A 137 14.44 32.54 3.80
CA ALA A 137 15.33 33.45 3.09
C ALA A 137 14.89 34.93 3.35
N ILE A 138 15.80 35.78 3.75
CA ILE A 138 15.53 37.16 4.12
C ILE A 138 16.02 38.10 3.01
N PHE A 139 15.16 39.03 2.63
CA PHE A 139 15.45 40.03 1.60
C PHE A 139 15.23 41.44 2.13
N ILE A 140 15.89 42.42 1.51
CA ILE A 140 15.68 43.86 1.68
C ILE A 140 15.15 44.39 0.35
N ASP A 141 13.95 44.97 0.36
CA ASP A 141 13.35 45.52 -0.86
C ASP A 141 14.03 46.83 -1.28
N THR A 142 13.61 47.38 -2.39
CA THR A 142 14.14 48.65 -2.95
C THR A 142 13.89 49.88 -2.05
N GLN A 143 12.97 49.74 -1.07
CA GLN A 143 12.67 50.76 -0.08
C GLN A 143 13.46 50.57 1.24
N GLY A 144 14.34 49.54 1.30
CA GLY A 144 15.12 49.22 2.49
C GLY A 144 14.38 48.40 3.55
N LYS A 145 13.16 47.96 3.29
CA LYS A 145 12.35 47.17 4.24
C LYS A 145 12.60 45.65 4.07
N ARG A 146 12.80 44.94 5.19
CA ARG A 146 13.01 43.51 5.19
C ARG A 146 11.72 42.73 4.96
N PHE A 147 11.81 41.60 4.26
CA PHE A 147 10.77 40.57 4.16
C PHE A 147 11.41 39.18 4.11
N ALA A 148 10.64 38.16 4.47
CA ALA A 148 11.10 36.79 4.48
C ALA A 148 10.23 35.91 3.55
N VAL A 149 10.87 34.96 2.89
CA VAL A 149 10.21 33.92 2.10
C VAL A 149 10.56 32.54 2.69
N ASN A 150 9.59 31.77 3.03
CA ASN A 150 9.79 30.44 3.61
C ASN A 150 10.32 29.48 2.54
N LEU A 151 11.42 28.78 2.85
CA LEU A 151 11.98 27.72 2.03
C LEU A 151 11.39 26.34 2.40
N GLY A 152 11.09 26.11 3.67
CA GLY A 152 10.52 24.88 4.14
C GLY A 152 11.07 24.39 5.49
N HIS A 153 10.69 23.16 5.85
CA HIS A 153 11.07 22.52 7.10
C HIS A 153 12.08 21.40 6.87
N VAL A 154 13.19 21.44 7.61
CA VAL A 154 14.15 20.33 7.63
C VAL A 154 13.66 19.24 8.58
N HIS A 155 13.08 18.19 8.03
CA HIS A 155 12.59 17.02 8.75
C HIS A 155 13.07 15.70 8.11
N HIS A 156 14.25 15.78 7.46
CA HIS A 156 14.87 14.70 6.71
C HIS A 156 16.36 14.58 7.06
N LYS A 157 16.98 13.50 6.64
CA LYS A 157 18.42 13.30 6.60
C LYS A 157 18.84 13.07 5.15
N GLY A 158 19.93 13.72 4.70
CA GLY A 158 20.41 13.68 3.33
C GLY A 158 20.18 14.98 2.56
N TRP A 159 20.61 15.01 1.30
CA TRP A 159 20.44 16.16 0.42
C TRP A 159 19.00 16.29 -0.08
N PHE A 160 18.46 17.48 0.01
CA PHE A 160 17.15 17.85 -0.50
C PHE A 160 17.20 19.26 -1.10
N LYS A 161 16.57 19.48 -2.27
CA LYS A 161 16.39 20.79 -2.89
C LYS A 161 15.09 21.40 -2.39
N PHE A 162 15.18 22.36 -1.52
CA PHE A 162 14.04 23.17 -1.11
C PHE A 162 13.59 24.07 -2.25
N TYR A 163 12.29 24.26 -2.32
CA TYR A 163 11.64 25.17 -3.25
C TYR A 163 10.67 26.05 -2.47
N GLY A 164 10.86 27.37 -2.53
CA GLY A 164 10.01 28.37 -1.89
C GLY A 164 9.32 29.24 -2.95
N ARG A 165 8.02 29.44 -2.80
CA ARG A 165 7.27 30.38 -3.63
C ARG A 165 7.15 31.73 -2.89
N VAL A 166 7.38 32.82 -3.59
CA VAL A 166 7.15 34.17 -3.03
C VAL A 166 5.64 34.40 -2.91
N PRO A 167 5.10 34.60 -1.70
CA PRO A 167 3.67 34.87 -1.51
C PRO A 167 3.19 36.05 -2.34
N ARG A 168 2.00 35.99 -2.95
CA ARG A 168 1.44 37.03 -3.82
C ARG A 168 1.55 38.45 -3.21
N LYS A 169 1.23 38.58 -1.93
CA LYS A 169 1.34 39.85 -1.19
C LYS A 169 2.78 40.41 -1.10
N LEU A 170 3.78 39.59 -1.39
CA LEU A 170 5.19 39.96 -1.35
C LEU A 170 5.82 40.06 -2.76
N GLN A 171 5.14 39.62 -3.81
CA GLN A 171 5.70 39.60 -5.16
C GLN A 171 6.10 41.01 -5.66
N ALA A 172 5.32 42.05 -5.34
CA ALA A 172 5.64 43.42 -5.66
C ALA A 172 6.97 43.93 -5.00
N ARG A 173 7.48 43.20 -4.02
CA ARG A 173 8.75 43.51 -3.33
C ARG A 173 9.90 42.64 -3.85
N ALA A 174 9.60 41.53 -4.52
CA ALA A 174 10.57 40.57 -5.04
C ALA A 174 10.96 40.91 -6.49
N VAL A 175 11.52 42.10 -6.64
CA VAL A 175 11.84 42.70 -7.94
C VAL A 175 13.34 42.97 -8.08
N GLN A 176 13.78 43.22 -9.29
CA GLN A 176 15.14 43.65 -9.58
C GLN A 176 15.57 44.81 -8.64
N GLY A 177 16.76 44.73 -8.10
CA GLY A 177 17.32 45.73 -7.16
C GLY A 177 16.99 45.45 -5.68
N CYS A 178 16.14 44.45 -5.36
CA CYS A 178 16.10 43.96 -3.99
C CYS A 178 17.41 43.21 -3.66
N ARG A 179 17.69 43.00 -2.38
CA ARG A 179 18.95 42.41 -1.94
C ARG A 179 18.67 41.23 -1.00
N PHE A 180 19.35 40.13 -1.21
CA PHE A 180 19.33 38.99 -0.29
C PHE A 180 20.19 39.33 0.95
N ASP A 181 19.61 39.30 2.15
CA ASP A 181 20.24 39.66 3.44
C ASP A 181 20.63 38.37 4.25
N GLY A 182 20.33 37.18 3.76
CA GLY A 182 20.71 35.91 4.37
C GLY A 182 19.58 35.01 4.72
N PHE A 183 19.86 34.04 5.59
CA PHE A 183 18.88 33.06 6.07
C PHE A 183 18.57 33.25 7.55
N CYS A 184 17.34 32.89 7.95
CA CYS A 184 16.95 32.61 9.33
C CYS A 184 16.60 31.15 9.49
N VAL A 185 17.37 30.44 10.30
CA VAL A 185 17.05 29.06 10.72
C VAL A 185 16.42 29.13 12.09
N HIS A 186 15.17 28.70 12.23
CA HIS A 186 14.43 28.81 13.48
C HIS A 186 13.66 27.54 13.84
N GLY A 187 13.34 27.38 15.11
CA GLY A 187 12.77 26.15 15.65
C GLY A 187 13.85 25.31 16.34
N GLY A 188 14.29 24.30 16.21
CA GLY A 188 15.42 23.50 16.70
C GLY A 188 15.74 23.66 18.18
N TRP A 189 14.99 22.99 19.05
CA TRP A 189 15.19 22.99 20.52
C TRP A 189 16.29 22.05 21.00
N ASN A 190 17.18 21.60 20.10
CA ASN A 190 18.31 20.74 20.40
C ASN A 190 19.35 21.43 21.27
N THR A 191 19.65 20.87 22.42
CA THR A 191 20.70 21.39 23.32
C THR A 191 22.09 20.88 22.93
N ALA A 192 22.19 19.75 22.24
CA ALA A 192 23.42 19.29 21.60
C ALA A 192 23.61 19.94 20.22
N PHE A 193 24.84 20.18 19.82
CA PHE A 193 25.14 20.70 18.51
C PHE A 193 24.64 19.77 17.40
N ARG A 194 24.02 20.40 16.38
CA ARG A 194 23.60 19.77 15.13
C ARG A 194 24.10 20.56 13.95
N SER A 195 24.20 19.94 12.80
CA SER A 195 24.66 20.62 11.59
C SER A 195 23.67 20.47 10.44
N LEU A 196 23.61 21.52 9.63
CA LEU A 196 23.01 21.53 8.30
C LEU A 196 24.09 21.96 7.31
N ASP A 197 24.16 21.31 6.15
CA ASP A 197 25.06 21.74 5.09
C ASP A 197 24.23 22.43 4.00
N PHE A 198 24.65 23.62 3.58
CA PHE A 198 24.00 24.42 2.56
C PHE A 198 24.83 24.43 1.28
N ASN A 199 24.13 24.37 0.13
CA ASN A 199 24.77 24.53 -1.17
C ASN A 199 23.78 25.16 -2.17
N SER A 200 24.28 25.92 -3.14
CA SER A 200 23.51 26.44 -4.28
C SER A 200 22.16 27.08 -3.91
N PHE A 201 22.18 28.34 -3.47
CA PHE A 201 20.96 29.12 -3.29
C PHE A 201 20.68 29.93 -4.55
N ALA A 202 19.50 29.77 -5.15
CA ALA A 202 19.08 30.49 -6.35
C ALA A 202 17.74 31.22 -6.12
N VAL A 203 17.56 32.33 -6.80
CA VAL A 203 16.31 33.06 -6.96
C VAL A 203 16.01 33.20 -8.44
N PHE A 204 14.77 33.00 -8.85
CA PHE A 204 14.41 32.98 -10.26
C PHE A 204 12.94 33.32 -10.47
N LYS A 205 12.59 33.75 -11.66
CA LYS A 205 11.22 33.78 -12.12
C LYS A 205 10.89 32.44 -12.77
N GLU A 206 9.82 31.82 -12.34
CA GLU A 206 9.43 30.53 -12.87
C GLU A 206 8.89 30.67 -14.31
N GLU A 207 9.43 29.90 -15.22
CA GLU A 207 9.01 29.88 -16.61
C GLU A 207 8.07 28.67 -16.85
N TRP A 208 6.88 28.94 -17.38
CA TRP A 208 5.88 27.93 -17.67
C TRP A 208 5.97 27.52 -19.16
N LYS A 209 7.00 26.74 -19.49
CA LYS A 209 7.14 26.18 -20.86
C LYS A 209 6.11 25.07 -21.09
N PRO A 210 5.60 24.90 -22.31
CA PRO A 210 4.73 23.78 -22.64
C PRO A 210 5.37 22.43 -22.30
N LEU A 211 4.61 21.53 -21.69
CA LEU A 211 5.03 20.17 -21.39
C LEU A 211 4.51 19.22 -22.49
N ASN A 212 5.40 18.41 -23.04
CA ASN A 212 5.03 17.40 -24.03
C ASN A 212 4.68 16.06 -23.34
N LEU A 213 3.61 16.06 -22.55
CA LEU A 213 3.10 14.90 -21.84
C LEU A 213 1.86 14.33 -22.55
N LYS A 214 1.75 13.02 -22.56
CA LYS A 214 0.59 12.32 -23.12
C LYS A 214 -0.47 12.10 -22.04
N ALA A 215 -1.73 12.26 -22.38
CA ALA A 215 -2.80 11.85 -21.48
C ALA A 215 -2.66 10.36 -21.12
N PRO A 216 -3.01 9.94 -19.88
CA PRO A 216 -3.02 8.52 -19.51
C PRO A 216 -3.89 7.72 -20.47
N ALA A 217 -3.54 6.48 -20.70
CA ALA A 217 -4.30 5.60 -21.57
C ALA A 217 -5.73 5.45 -21.06
N LYS A 218 -6.71 5.86 -21.88
CA LYS A 218 -8.13 5.65 -21.57
C LYS A 218 -8.54 4.19 -21.71
N ASN A 219 -7.87 3.48 -22.62
CA ASN A 219 -8.04 2.05 -22.84
C ASN A 219 -6.83 1.35 -22.25
N LEU A 220 -6.93 0.98 -20.98
CA LEU A 220 -5.94 0.12 -20.33
C LEU A 220 -5.85 -1.22 -21.07
N PRO A 221 -4.71 -1.93 -21.07
CA PRO A 221 -4.56 -3.24 -21.72
C PRO A 221 -5.62 -4.27 -21.28
N PHE A 222 -6.13 -4.13 -20.07
CA PHE A 222 -7.33 -4.82 -19.63
C PHE A 222 -8.54 -3.92 -19.84
N PRO A 223 -9.62 -4.39 -20.48
CA PRO A 223 -10.80 -3.57 -20.70
C PRO A 223 -11.42 -3.19 -19.35
N VAL A 224 -11.46 -1.91 -19.07
CA VAL A 224 -12.18 -1.36 -17.91
C VAL A 224 -13.63 -1.21 -18.31
N SER A 225 -14.56 -1.73 -17.50
CA SER A 225 -15.99 -1.60 -17.77
C SER A 225 -16.40 -0.13 -17.73
N SER A 226 -16.98 0.35 -18.82
CA SER A 226 -17.56 1.70 -18.89
C SER A 226 -18.84 1.85 -18.04
N ASP A 227 -19.47 0.73 -17.70
CA ASP A 227 -20.73 0.67 -16.93
C ASP A 227 -20.48 0.47 -15.44
N THR A 228 -19.67 1.25 -14.91
CA THR A 228 -19.03 1.20 -13.61
C THR A 228 -19.90 0.73 -12.44
N VAL A 229 -20.53 1.64 -11.76
CA VAL A 229 -21.31 1.36 -10.53
C VAL A 229 -22.75 0.97 -10.80
N LEU A 230 -23.14 0.84 -12.04
CA LEU A 230 -24.53 0.66 -12.43
C LEU A 230 -24.85 -0.80 -12.73
N PRO A 231 -26.00 -1.33 -12.29
CA PRO A 231 -26.48 -2.62 -12.76
C PRO A 231 -26.80 -2.57 -14.25
N PRO A 232 -26.76 -3.69 -14.98
CA PRO A 232 -26.93 -3.76 -16.43
C PRO A 232 -28.41 -3.62 -16.90
N ALA A 233 -29.25 -2.90 -16.16
CA ALA A 233 -30.65 -2.70 -16.53
C ALA A 233 -30.81 -1.57 -17.56
N ALA A 234 -31.90 -1.59 -18.34
CA ALA A 234 -32.22 -0.55 -19.30
C ALA A 234 -32.50 0.79 -18.63
N PHE A 235 -32.10 1.89 -19.27
CA PHE A 235 -32.38 3.24 -18.76
C PHE A 235 -33.85 3.60 -18.93
N GLU A 236 -34.47 4.02 -17.86
CA GLU A 236 -35.79 4.71 -17.90
C GLU A 236 -35.60 6.14 -17.43
N LYS A 237 -36.19 7.09 -18.13
CA LYS A 237 -36.19 8.50 -17.73
C LYS A 237 -36.99 8.64 -16.44
N ALA A 238 -36.36 9.16 -15.39
CA ALA A 238 -37.05 9.47 -14.15
C ALA A 238 -37.70 10.84 -14.26
N ASP A 239 -38.84 11.02 -13.58
CA ASP A 239 -39.38 12.36 -13.38
C ASP A 239 -38.38 13.22 -12.59
N ALA A 240 -38.44 14.54 -12.84
CA ALA A 240 -37.45 15.49 -12.34
C ALA A 240 -37.44 15.70 -10.82
N SER A 241 -37.89 14.72 -10.02
CA SER A 241 -37.90 14.78 -8.55
C SER A 241 -37.01 13.69 -7.95
N LEU A 242 -36.20 14.05 -6.95
CA LEU A 242 -35.48 13.14 -6.10
C LEU A 242 -36.38 12.43 -5.06
N GLU A 243 -37.69 12.56 -5.17
CA GLU A 243 -38.63 11.96 -4.24
C GLU A 243 -38.77 10.46 -4.53
N PHE A 244 -38.35 9.67 -3.56
CA PHE A 244 -38.59 8.23 -3.51
C PHE A 244 -39.60 7.94 -2.41
N ARG A 245 -40.63 7.20 -2.76
CA ARG A 245 -41.42 6.52 -1.75
C ARG A 245 -40.70 5.24 -1.36
N LEU A 246 -39.88 5.31 -0.36
CA LEU A 246 -39.25 4.13 0.21
C LEU A 246 -40.31 3.28 0.91
N PRO A 247 -40.16 1.94 0.88
CA PRO A 247 -41.07 1.06 1.59
C PRO A 247 -40.93 1.25 3.09
N GLU A 248 -41.98 1.79 3.72
CA GLU A 248 -42.31 1.94 5.15
C GLU A 248 -41.16 1.94 6.20
N PRO A 249 -41.31 2.69 7.30
CA PRO A 249 -42.31 3.71 7.59
C PRO A 249 -41.79 5.10 7.22
N GLY A 250 -42.54 5.81 6.42
CA GLY A 250 -42.27 7.20 6.12
C GLY A 250 -41.63 7.45 4.74
N SER A 251 -41.69 8.68 4.30
CA SER A 251 -41.10 9.14 3.06
C SER A 251 -39.66 9.57 3.30
N ALA A 252 -38.71 8.61 3.42
CA ALA A 252 -37.33 9.01 3.33
C ALA A 252 -37.07 9.55 1.91
N ARG A 253 -36.47 10.72 1.83
CA ARG A 253 -36.23 11.42 0.58
C ARG A 253 -34.82 11.99 0.58
N TRP A 254 -34.22 12.11 -0.59
CA TRP A 254 -33.03 12.90 -0.78
C TRP A 254 -33.39 14.34 -1.01
N ASP A 255 -33.01 15.19 -0.08
CA ASP A 255 -33.36 16.61 -0.16
C ASP A 255 -32.32 17.40 -0.94
N GLU A 256 -31.14 16.85 -1.27
CA GLU A 256 -30.05 17.68 -1.70
C GLU A 256 -29.17 17.09 -2.79
N LEU A 257 -29.35 17.60 -4.00
CA LEU A 257 -28.34 17.70 -5.02
C LEU A 257 -28.12 19.20 -5.23
N ALA A 258 -26.97 19.74 -4.86
CA ALA A 258 -26.74 21.16 -4.83
C ALA A 258 -25.35 21.55 -5.32
N PHE A 259 -25.25 22.72 -5.89
CA PHE A 259 -24.01 23.34 -6.40
C PHE A 259 -23.74 24.65 -5.67
N ARG A 260 -22.49 25.02 -5.50
CA ARG A 260 -22.06 26.34 -5.03
C ARG A 260 -20.74 26.79 -5.66
N ILE A 261 -20.52 28.10 -5.69
CA ILE A 261 -19.31 28.75 -6.15
C ILE A 261 -18.63 29.37 -4.91
N ASP A 262 -17.35 29.15 -4.77
CA ASP A 262 -16.40 29.76 -3.83
C ASP A 262 -16.93 29.96 -2.39
N GLY A 263 -17.59 28.94 -1.86
CA GLY A 263 -18.14 28.99 -0.51
C GLY A 263 -19.43 29.80 -0.33
N GLY A 264 -20.01 30.28 -1.43
CA GLY A 264 -21.29 31.01 -1.44
C GLY A 264 -22.48 30.11 -1.05
N ALA A 265 -23.69 30.61 -1.25
CA ALA A 265 -24.93 29.87 -0.97
C ALA A 265 -25.06 28.61 -1.84
N TRP A 266 -25.62 27.57 -1.28
CA TRP A 266 -25.96 26.35 -2.02
C TRP A 266 -27.19 26.56 -2.90
N ILE A 267 -27.09 26.22 -4.17
CA ILE A 267 -28.17 26.28 -5.15
C ILE A 267 -28.65 24.86 -5.39
N SER A 268 -29.92 24.60 -5.12
CA SER A 268 -30.51 23.26 -5.32
C SER A 268 -30.63 22.95 -6.81
N LEU A 269 -30.16 21.78 -7.21
CA LEU A 269 -30.26 21.23 -8.56
C LEU A 269 -31.45 20.26 -8.72
N ALA A 270 -32.17 19.98 -7.66
CA ALA A 270 -33.18 18.93 -7.60
C ALA A 270 -34.41 19.17 -8.49
N ARG A 271 -34.61 20.38 -8.99
CA ARG A 271 -35.79 20.76 -9.79
C ARG A 271 -35.50 21.08 -11.24
N GLY A 272 -34.38 20.61 -11.79
CA GLY A 272 -34.02 20.77 -13.20
C GLY A 272 -33.64 22.21 -13.57
N GLY A 273 -32.38 22.45 -13.88
CA GLY A 273 -31.85 23.66 -14.46
C GLY A 273 -31.99 24.92 -13.59
N GLY A 274 -30.98 25.24 -12.83
CA GLY A 274 -30.82 26.53 -12.14
C GLY A 274 -30.02 27.49 -13.02
N VAL A 275 -30.43 28.77 -13.08
CA VAL A 275 -29.56 29.82 -13.61
C VAL A 275 -28.56 30.18 -12.52
N PHE A 276 -27.29 29.94 -12.77
CA PHE A 276 -26.23 30.31 -11.84
C PHE A 276 -25.86 31.79 -11.99
N PRO A 277 -25.54 32.49 -10.92
CA PRO A 277 -25.25 33.92 -10.96
C PRO A 277 -23.96 34.28 -11.70
N ASP A 278 -23.10 33.30 -11.98
CA ASP A 278 -21.85 33.48 -12.71
C ASP A 278 -22.08 33.44 -14.22
N ALA A 279 -21.62 34.46 -14.93
CA ALA A 279 -21.72 34.58 -16.37
C ALA A 279 -21.01 33.44 -17.14
N ALA A 280 -20.05 32.77 -16.52
CA ALA A 280 -19.32 31.63 -17.07
C ALA A 280 -20.04 30.28 -16.90
N THR A 281 -21.01 30.18 -15.99
CA THR A 281 -21.73 28.95 -15.64
C THR A 281 -23.19 28.92 -16.04
N ARG A 282 -23.53 29.55 -17.14
CA ARG A 282 -24.92 29.92 -17.54
C ARG A 282 -25.95 28.80 -17.58
N GLU A 283 -25.59 27.56 -17.71
CA GLU A 283 -26.58 26.46 -17.79
C GLU A 283 -26.05 25.19 -17.09
N ALA A 284 -26.42 24.99 -15.84
CA ALA A 284 -26.30 23.67 -15.23
C ALA A 284 -27.47 22.80 -15.68
N SER A 285 -27.18 21.59 -16.10
CA SER A 285 -28.17 20.59 -16.41
C SER A 285 -28.06 19.41 -15.43
N VAL A 286 -29.21 18.90 -15.02
CA VAL A 286 -29.29 17.65 -14.26
C VAL A 286 -30.26 16.72 -14.99
N THR A 287 -29.78 15.53 -15.29
CA THR A 287 -30.60 14.48 -15.88
C THR A 287 -30.72 13.33 -14.90
N PHE A 288 -31.94 12.96 -14.56
CA PHE A 288 -32.25 11.81 -13.72
C PHE A 288 -32.67 10.62 -14.58
N VAL A 289 -32.06 9.46 -14.30
CA VAL A 289 -32.41 8.21 -15.00
C VAL A 289 -32.57 7.10 -13.97
N ARG A 290 -33.67 6.38 -14.01
CA ARG A 290 -33.83 5.16 -13.23
C ARG A 290 -33.26 3.98 -14.00
N ARG A 291 -32.50 3.14 -13.31
CA ARG A 291 -31.90 1.93 -13.88
C ARG A 291 -32.04 0.78 -12.89
N GLY A 292 -33.00 -0.08 -13.10
CA GLY A 292 -33.29 -1.16 -12.16
C GLY A 292 -33.55 -0.67 -10.75
N ASN A 293 -32.69 -1.03 -9.83
CA ASN A 293 -32.70 -0.60 -8.42
C ASN A 293 -31.86 0.67 -8.13
N CYS A 294 -31.45 1.39 -9.19
CA CYS A 294 -30.66 2.61 -9.04
C CYS A 294 -31.38 3.84 -9.58
N LEU A 295 -31.13 4.97 -8.94
CA LEU A 295 -31.33 6.29 -9.55
C LEU A 295 -29.96 6.88 -9.88
N VAL A 296 -29.85 7.42 -11.05
CA VAL A 296 -28.64 8.07 -11.56
C VAL A 296 -28.94 9.52 -11.82
N ALA A 297 -28.11 10.43 -11.30
CA ALA A 297 -28.13 11.83 -11.64
C ALA A 297 -26.84 12.21 -12.36
N ASP A 298 -26.95 12.63 -13.61
CA ASP A 298 -25.87 13.26 -14.36
C ASP A 298 -25.98 14.78 -14.19
N VAL A 299 -24.91 15.40 -13.69
CA VAL A 299 -24.79 16.84 -13.46
C VAL A 299 -23.72 17.38 -14.39
N GLU A 300 -24.10 18.38 -15.20
CA GLU A 300 -23.18 19.06 -16.11
C GLU A 300 -23.27 20.58 -15.95
N VAL A 301 -22.11 21.23 -15.81
CA VAL A 301 -21.91 22.67 -15.96
C VAL A 301 -20.86 22.83 -17.04
N PRO A 302 -21.25 23.16 -18.29
CA PRO A 302 -20.40 22.97 -19.47
C PRO A 302 -19.21 23.94 -19.55
N SER A 303 -19.24 25.05 -18.80
CA SER A 303 -18.21 26.06 -18.86
C SER A 303 -17.11 25.88 -17.81
N GLU A 304 -15.86 26.09 -18.18
CA GLU A 304 -14.78 26.35 -17.24
C GLU A 304 -15.06 27.63 -16.43
N GLY A 305 -14.74 27.63 -15.14
CA GLY A 305 -14.97 28.80 -14.28
C GLY A 305 -13.68 29.45 -13.82
N LEU A 306 -13.79 30.67 -13.30
CA LEU A 306 -12.69 31.45 -12.73
C LEU A 306 -12.65 31.37 -11.19
N GLU A 307 -13.56 30.59 -10.59
CA GLU A 307 -13.70 30.39 -9.16
C GLU A 307 -13.82 28.91 -8.82
N ASN A 308 -13.48 28.53 -7.61
CA ASN A 308 -13.69 27.17 -7.14
C ASN A 308 -15.18 26.84 -7.12
N ALA A 309 -15.52 25.55 -7.27
CA ALA A 309 -16.90 25.11 -7.19
C ALA A 309 -17.02 23.79 -6.44
N GLU A 310 -18.22 23.54 -5.93
CA GLU A 310 -18.55 22.29 -5.24
C GLU A 310 -19.91 21.78 -5.71
N VAL A 311 -20.01 20.46 -5.88
CA VAL A 311 -21.28 19.76 -6.05
C VAL A 311 -21.44 18.77 -4.91
N ARG A 312 -22.57 18.80 -4.22
CA ARG A 312 -22.87 17.83 -3.16
C ARG A 312 -24.14 17.06 -3.45
N PHE A 313 -24.20 15.85 -2.94
CA PHE A 313 -25.35 14.97 -3.05
C PHE A 313 -25.64 14.32 -1.70
N GLY A 314 -26.90 14.10 -1.38
CA GLY A 314 -27.32 13.08 -0.50
C GLY A 314 -27.44 13.34 0.97
N ALA A 315 -28.08 14.41 1.42
CA ALA A 315 -28.76 14.32 2.71
C ALA A 315 -30.05 13.49 2.55
N MET A 316 -30.32 12.60 3.49
CA MET A 316 -31.60 11.88 3.56
C MET A 316 -32.43 12.40 4.75
N ALA A 317 -33.61 12.86 4.48
CA ALA A 317 -34.61 13.21 5.51
C ALA A 317 -35.62 12.07 5.71
N GLY A 318 -36.21 11.99 6.90
CA GLY A 318 -37.28 11.02 7.21
C GLY A 318 -36.81 9.60 7.44
N LEU A 319 -35.52 9.40 7.80
CA LEU A 319 -35.01 8.09 8.20
C LEU A 319 -35.66 7.61 9.49
N PRO A 320 -35.94 6.28 9.62
CA PRO A 320 -36.32 5.69 10.87
C PRO A 320 -35.27 5.93 11.96
N ALA A 321 -35.72 6.06 13.23
CA ALA A 321 -34.82 6.31 14.35
C ALA A 321 -33.83 5.15 14.61
N ASP A 322 -34.18 3.94 14.18
CA ASP A 322 -33.36 2.71 14.28
C ASP A 322 -32.51 2.42 13.03
N ALA A 323 -32.44 3.38 12.10
CA ALA A 323 -31.63 3.22 10.90
C ALA A 323 -30.13 3.06 11.24
N VAL A 324 -29.51 2.05 10.67
CA VAL A 324 -28.10 1.73 10.87
C VAL A 324 -27.26 2.23 9.70
N ARG A 325 -26.15 2.89 9.98
CA ARG A 325 -25.21 3.37 8.99
C ARG A 325 -23.94 2.55 8.98
N THR A 326 -23.48 2.23 7.80
CA THR A 326 -22.24 1.45 7.59
C THR A 326 -21.44 2.05 6.45
N VAL A 327 -20.14 2.16 6.62
CA VAL A 327 -19.22 2.70 5.62
C VAL A 327 -18.40 1.58 5.03
N PHE A 328 -18.34 1.51 3.70
CA PHE A 328 -17.55 0.57 2.91
C PHE A 328 -16.41 1.32 2.17
N PRO A 329 -15.43 0.62 1.65
CA PRO A 329 -15.18 -0.81 1.73
C PRO A 329 -14.87 -1.21 3.15
N TYR A 330 -14.65 -2.24 3.51
CA TYR A 330 -14.22 -2.68 4.81
C TYR A 330 -15.35 -2.62 5.85
N TRP A 331 -15.06 -3.17 6.90
CA TRP A 331 -15.80 -3.43 8.10
C TRP A 331 -16.05 -2.19 8.98
N THR A 332 -15.71 -1.00 8.54
CA THR A 332 -15.82 0.20 9.35
C THR A 332 -17.28 0.56 9.61
N TYR A 333 -17.72 0.30 10.82
CA TYR A 333 -18.99 0.79 11.36
C TYR A 333 -18.73 2.14 12.04
N ARG A 334 -19.27 3.23 11.50
CA ARG A 334 -19.13 4.57 12.08
C ARG A 334 -20.42 5.36 11.93
N GLU A 335 -20.77 6.10 12.97
CA GLU A 335 -21.89 7.04 12.94
C GLU A 335 -21.62 8.24 12.00
N LYS A 336 -20.34 8.61 11.83
CA LYS A 336 -19.93 9.73 10.98
C LYS A 336 -18.84 9.29 10.01
N ALA A 337 -19.09 9.39 8.71
CA ALA A 337 -18.08 9.18 7.70
C ALA A 337 -17.26 10.46 7.53
N ARG A 338 -15.92 10.35 7.65
CA ARG A 338 -15.00 11.46 7.35
C ARG A 338 -14.33 11.33 5.97
N ASP A 339 -14.61 10.28 5.26
CA ASP A 339 -14.04 9.94 3.97
C ASP A 339 -15.11 9.84 2.90
N ALA A 340 -14.75 10.03 1.63
CA ALA A 340 -15.59 9.79 0.47
C ALA A 340 -15.81 8.30 0.17
N ARG A 341 -15.89 7.46 1.21
CA ARG A 341 -16.17 6.03 1.06
C ARG A 341 -17.64 5.79 0.81
N PRO A 342 -17.99 4.72 0.08
CA PRO A 342 -19.36 4.31 -0.05
C PRO A 342 -20.00 4.07 1.32
N ALA A 343 -21.16 4.67 1.52
CA ALA A 343 -21.92 4.49 2.74
C ALA A 343 -23.27 3.83 2.44
N VAL A 344 -23.74 3.06 3.40
CA VAL A 344 -25.02 2.35 3.32
C VAL A 344 -25.84 2.69 4.56
N ILE A 345 -27.11 3.00 4.38
CA ILE A 345 -28.10 3.09 5.45
C ILE A 345 -29.09 1.95 5.30
N GLY A 346 -29.36 1.24 6.38
CA GLY A 346 -30.34 0.18 6.43
C GLY A 346 -31.32 0.31 7.57
N TRP A 347 -32.54 -0.18 7.39
CA TRP A 347 -33.57 -0.26 8.42
C TRP A 347 -34.49 -1.46 8.19
N ARG A 348 -35.30 -1.78 9.21
CA ARG A 348 -36.31 -2.83 9.10
C ARG A 348 -37.60 -2.27 8.54
N THR A 349 -38.17 -3.00 7.58
CA THR A 349 -39.52 -2.75 7.08
C THR A 349 -40.42 -3.95 7.41
N ARG A 350 -41.74 -3.82 7.25
CA ARG A 350 -42.69 -4.97 7.39
C ARG A 350 -42.34 -6.13 6.44
N ARG A 351 -41.58 -5.87 5.35
CA ARG A 351 -41.20 -6.88 4.36
C ARG A 351 -39.78 -7.37 4.54
N GLY A 352 -39.12 -7.04 5.66
CA GLY A 352 -37.71 -7.38 5.95
C GLY A 352 -36.74 -6.22 5.80
N PRO A 353 -35.43 -6.49 5.80
CA PRO A 353 -34.40 -5.48 5.65
C PRO A 353 -34.52 -4.65 4.38
N PHE A 354 -34.15 -3.38 4.46
CA PHE A 354 -34.06 -2.50 3.30
C PHE A 354 -32.84 -1.58 3.46
N PHE A 355 -32.09 -1.40 2.38
CA PHE A 355 -30.84 -0.67 2.35
C PHE A 355 -30.78 0.32 1.22
N VAL A 356 -30.03 1.37 1.45
CA VAL A 356 -29.77 2.43 0.48
C VAL A 356 -28.30 2.80 0.52
N SER A 357 -27.71 3.04 -0.65
CA SER A 357 -26.37 3.60 -0.77
C SER A 357 -26.34 4.77 -1.72
N ALA A 358 -25.36 5.67 -1.57
CA ALA A 358 -25.09 6.75 -2.50
C ALA A 358 -23.59 6.79 -2.81
N THR A 359 -23.25 6.84 -4.10
CA THR A 359 -21.85 6.77 -4.55
C THR A 359 -21.67 7.66 -5.78
N PRO A 360 -20.58 8.47 -5.86
CA PRO A 360 -20.18 9.12 -7.10
C PRO A 360 -19.57 8.09 -8.06
N ASP A 361 -19.79 8.27 -9.34
CA ASP A 361 -19.06 7.53 -10.39
C ASP A 361 -17.69 8.19 -10.61
N TRP A 362 -16.68 7.71 -9.87
CA TRP A 362 -15.33 8.27 -9.89
C TRP A 362 -14.61 8.15 -11.24
N THR A 363 -15.11 7.32 -12.16
CA THR A 363 -14.52 7.15 -13.51
C THR A 363 -15.01 8.22 -14.48
N ARG A 364 -16.10 8.92 -14.16
CA ARG A 364 -16.70 9.98 -15.00
C ARG A 364 -16.51 11.37 -14.43
N SER A 365 -15.91 11.49 -13.25
CA SER A 365 -15.74 12.77 -12.57
C SER A 365 -14.66 13.64 -13.23
N ASN A 366 -14.97 14.91 -13.43
CA ASN A 366 -13.98 15.95 -13.81
C ASN A 366 -13.49 16.73 -12.58
N ALA A 367 -13.90 16.35 -11.39
CA ALA A 367 -13.57 17.07 -10.17
C ALA A 367 -12.10 16.93 -9.77
N SER A 368 -11.65 17.88 -8.98
CA SER A 368 -10.32 17.86 -8.38
C SER A 368 -10.21 16.89 -7.20
N MET A 369 -11.31 16.68 -6.48
CA MET A 369 -11.34 15.78 -5.32
C MET A 369 -12.75 15.37 -4.93
N LEU A 370 -12.84 14.20 -4.30
CA LEU A 370 -14.00 13.77 -3.54
C LEU A 370 -13.89 14.25 -2.09
N TYR A 371 -15.03 14.49 -1.44
CA TYR A 371 -15.08 14.72 -0.01
C TYR A 371 -16.34 14.09 0.61
N ALA A 372 -16.31 13.80 1.90
CA ALA A 372 -17.45 13.34 2.67
C ALA A 372 -17.96 14.48 3.55
N LEU A 373 -19.27 14.56 3.73
CA LEU A 373 -19.88 15.45 4.69
C LEU A 373 -19.86 14.81 6.08
N SER A 374 -19.64 15.64 7.09
CA SER A 374 -19.47 15.17 8.48
C SER A 374 -20.79 14.97 9.23
N ASP A 375 -21.95 15.21 8.60
CA ASP A 375 -23.23 15.20 9.26
C ASP A 375 -23.81 13.81 9.44
N ALA A 376 -24.40 13.59 10.61
CA ALA A 376 -24.91 12.29 11.04
C ALA A 376 -26.07 11.78 10.16
N ASP A 377 -26.78 12.69 9.45
CA ASP A 377 -27.99 12.34 8.70
C ASP A 377 -27.77 12.14 7.21
N ALA A 378 -26.50 12.03 6.81
CA ALA A 378 -26.15 12.07 5.41
C ALA A 378 -25.44 10.79 4.94
N LEU A 379 -26.01 10.18 3.89
CA LEU A 379 -25.30 9.28 2.97
C LEU A 379 -24.48 10.11 1.99
N ASN A 380 -23.59 10.98 2.47
CA ASN A 380 -23.28 12.05 1.59
C ASN A 380 -21.82 12.29 1.39
N GLY A 381 -21.59 12.76 0.28
CA GLY A 381 -20.34 13.30 -0.14
C GLY A 381 -20.59 14.39 -1.17
N GLY A 382 -19.50 14.80 -1.74
CA GLY A 382 -19.48 15.76 -2.82
C GLY A 382 -18.17 15.73 -3.55
N VAL A 383 -18.11 16.61 -4.52
CA VAL A 383 -16.91 16.83 -5.33
C VAL A 383 -16.54 18.30 -5.29
N ARG A 384 -15.25 18.58 -5.36
CA ARG A 384 -14.71 19.94 -5.43
C ARG A 384 -13.93 20.13 -6.70
N TYR A 385 -14.16 21.29 -7.29
CA TYR A 385 -13.42 21.81 -8.42
C TYR A 385 -12.54 22.95 -7.95
N ARG A 386 -11.23 22.79 -8.07
CA ARG A 386 -10.25 23.82 -7.72
C ARG A 386 -9.65 24.45 -8.95
N LEU A 387 -9.18 25.68 -8.78
CA LEU A 387 -8.46 26.39 -9.83
C LEU A 387 -7.12 25.72 -10.12
N ARG A 388 -6.80 25.58 -11.39
CA ARG A 388 -5.49 25.19 -11.91
C ARG A 388 -4.54 26.38 -11.90
N THR A 389 -3.28 26.14 -12.27
CA THR A 389 -2.24 27.18 -12.35
C THR A 389 -2.57 28.30 -13.35
N ASP A 390 -3.46 28.09 -14.30
CA ASP A 390 -3.97 29.10 -15.23
C ASP A 390 -5.12 29.96 -14.66
N GLY A 391 -5.52 29.72 -13.43
CA GLY A 391 -6.62 30.44 -12.79
C GLY A 391 -8.02 30.01 -13.22
N ARG A 392 -8.15 28.84 -13.87
CA ARG A 392 -9.43 28.27 -14.31
C ARG A 392 -9.71 26.94 -13.62
N ARG A 393 -10.94 26.66 -13.29
CA ARG A 393 -11.40 25.30 -12.94
C ARG A 393 -11.93 24.58 -14.17
N ASN A 394 -11.96 23.25 -14.10
CA ASN A 394 -12.60 22.42 -15.11
C ASN A 394 -14.14 22.64 -15.16
N ALA A 395 -14.74 22.41 -16.31
CA ALA A 395 -16.17 22.23 -16.46
C ALA A 395 -16.65 21.12 -15.50
N CYS A 396 -17.81 21.28 -14.87
CA CYS A 396 -18.32 20.25 -13.96
C CYS A 396 -19.02 19.16 -14.77
N ARG A 397 -18.64 17.92 -14.51
CA ARG A 397 -19.26 16.74 -15.10
C ARG A 397 -19.21 15.61 -14.07
N GLU A 398 -20.37 15.30 -13.49
CA GLU A 398 -20.48 14.32 -12.42
C GLU A 398 -21.62 13.36 -12.67
N ARG A 399 -21.46 12.15 -12.15
CA ARG A 399 -22.54 11.17 -12.04
C ARG A 399 -22.65 10.70 -10.61
N PHE A 400 -23.84 10.80 -10.04
CA PHE A 400 -24.18 10.27 -8.72
C PHE A 400 -25.17 9.13 -8.86
N VAL A 401 -24.96 8.07 -8.08
CA VAL A 401 -25.75 6.84 -8.11
C VAL A 401 -26.28 6.55 -6.73
N TRP A 402 -27.60 6.46 -6.59
CA TRP A 402 -28.28 5.94 -5.43
C TRP A 402 -28.81 4.55 -5.74
N SER A 403 -28.45 3.57 -4.91
CA SER A 403 -28.85 2.18 -5.07
C SER A 403 -29.73 1.74 -3.92
N PHE A 404 -30.75 0.94 -4.23
CA PHE A 404 -31.78 0.50 -3.30
C PHE A 404 -31.92 -1.01 -3.33
N GLY A 405 -32.12 -1.65 -2.20
CA GLY A 405 -32.30 -3.09 -2.19
C GLY A 405 -32.55 -3.68 -0.83
N ARG A 406 -32.95 -4.94 -0.83
CA ARG A 406 -33.10 -5.76 0.37
C ARG A 406 -31.83 -6.53 0.70
N GLU A 407 -30.99 -6.74 -0.31
CA GLU A 407 -29.73 -7.46 -0.23
C GLU A 407 -28.59 -6.45 -0.33
N LEU A 408 -27.64 -6.53 0.57
CA LEU A 408 -26.49 -5.66 0.60
C LEU A 408 -25.67 -5.77 -0.71
N SER A 409 -25.54 -6.96 -1.24
CA SER A 409 -24.83 -7.21 -2.50
C SER A 409 -25.38 -6.42 -3.69
N ALA A 410 -26.70 -6.13 -3.69
CA ALA A 410 -27.35 -5.40 -4.78
C ALA A 410 -27.07 -3.89 -4.75
N ILE A 411 -26.63 -3.36 -3.60
CA ILE A 411 -26.45 -1.92 -3.40
C ILE A 411 -25.01 -1.47 -3.24
N LEU A 412 -24.07 -2.39 -2.97
CA LEU A 412 -22.66 -2.06 -2.91
C LEU A 412 -22.15 -1.64 -4.29
N PRO A 413 -21.29 -0.60 -4.38
CA PRO A 413 -20.77 -0.14 -5.65
C PRO A 413 -20.01 -1.26 -6.35
N LYS A 414 -20.21 -1.36 -7.66
CA LYS A 414 -19.44 -2.26 -8.51
C LYS A 414 -18.10 -1.61 -8.82
N ILE A 415 -17.01 -2.32 -8.58
CA ILE A 415 -15.68 -1.89 -9.01
C ILE A 415 -15.58 -2.15 -10.52
N PRO A 416 -15.25 -1.14 -11.33
CA PRO A 416 -15.38 -1.24 -12.79
C PRO A 416 -14.22 -1.94 -13.49
N ASN A 417 -13.26 -2.46 -12.75
CA ASN A 417 -12.07 -3.07 -13.29
C ASN A 417 -12.28 -4.56 -13.64
N PRO A 418 -11.54 -5.11 -14.59
CA PRO A 418 -11.57 -6.53 -14.88
C PRO A 418 -10.91 -7.33 -13.75
N PRO A 419 -11.22 -8.63 -13.63
CA PRO A 419 -10.46 -9.50 -12.74
C PRO A 419 -8.98 -9.53 -13.11
N SER A 420 -8.11 -9.61 -12.10
CA SER A 420 -6.68 -9.77 -12.32
C SER A 420 -6.39 -11.09 -13.03
N PRO A 421 -5.56 -11.10 -14.09
CA PRO A 421 -5.12 -12.34 -14.74
C PRO A 421 -4.18 -13.17 -13.84
N TRP A 422 -3.65 -12.59 -12.77
CA TRP A 422 -2.70 -13.21 -11.84
C TRP A 422 -3.35 -13.69 -10.53
N ARG A 423 -4.69 -13.71 -10.47
CA ARG A 423 -5.43 -14.11 -9.27
C ARG A 423 -5.07 -15.54 -8.80
N HIS A 424 -4.73 -16.44 -9.76
CA HIS A 424 -4.30 -17.79 -9.41
C HIS A 424 -2.95 -17.77 -8.68
N GLU A 425 -1.97 -17.05 -9.20
CA GLU A 425 -0.63 -16.94 -8.62
C GLU A 425 -0.66 -16.32 -7.23
N THR A 426 -1.41 -15.25 -7.06
CA THR A 426 -1.53 -14.55 -5.77
C THR A 426 -2.37 -15.36 -4.76
N GLY A 427 -3.43 -16.00 -5.21
CA GLY A 427 -4.32 -16.77 -4.34
C GLY A 427 -3.75 -18.13 -3.88
N THR A 428 -2.84 -18.73 -4.64
CA THR A 428 -2.25 -20.04 -4.33
C THR A 428 -0.90 -19.95 -3.59
N ARG A 429 -0.41 -18.76 -3.34
CA ARG A 429 0.88 -18.50 -2.67
C ARG A 429 0.71 -17.58 -1.48
N LEU A 430 1.67 -17.66 -0.56
CA LEU A 430 1.80 -16.68 0.52
C LEU A 430 2.77 -15.57 0.11
N TRP A 431 2.40 -14.35 0.43
CA TRP A 431 3.25 -13.20 0.17
C TRP A 431 4.24 -12.97 1.31
N ARG A 432 5.49 -12.65 0.96
CA ARG A 432 6.53 -12.25 1.87
C ARG A 432 7.16 -10.94 1.44
N GLN A 433 6.96 -9.92 2.21
CA GLN A 433 7.68 -8.68 2.09
C GLN A 433 9.05 -8.84 2.75
N TYR A 434 10.10 -8.47 2.05
CA TYR A 434 11.46 -8.71 2.51
C TYR A 434 12.43 -7.67 1.95
N GLY A 435 13.49 -7.36 2.68
CA GLY A 435 14.57 -6.52 2.20
C GLY A 435 15.90 -7.25 2.29
N ALA A 436 16.51 -7.55 1.14
CA ALA A 436 17.79 -8.26 1.07
C ALA A 436 18.94 -7.38 1.58
N ILE A 437 19.59 -7.80 2.66
CA ILE A 437 20.74 -7.10 3.24
C ILE A 437 22.05 -7.85 2.97
N ASP A 438 22.05 -9.14 3.26
CA ASP A 438 23.16 -10.05 3.02
C ASP A 438 22.68 -11.20 2.14
N ARG A 439 22.88 -11.05 0.83
CA ARG A 439 22.34 -11.99 -0.16
C ARG A 439 22.82 -13.42 0.04
N THR A 440 24.03 -13.63 0.54
CA THR A 440 24.57 -14.99 0.77
C THR A 440 23.82 -15.68 1.89
N ARG A 441 23.67 -15.02 3.03
CA ARG A 441 22.90 -15.52 4.16
C ARG A 441 21.42 -15.66 3.81
N ASP A 442 20.89 -14.70 3.08
CA ASP A 442 19.49 -14.65 2.70
C ASP A 442 19.14 -15.84 1.77
N ILE A 443 20.01 -16.19 0.83
CA ILE A 443 19.87 -17.40 -0.01
C ILE A 443 19.82 -18.67 0.84
N ALA A 444 20.68 -18.79 1.83
CA ALA A 444 20.68 -19.96 2.73
C ALA A 444 19.34 -20.08 3.50
N TYR A 445 18.80 -18.97 3.97
CA TYR A 445 17.47 -18.93 4.59
C TYR A 445 16.36 -19.39 3.61
N TRP A 446 16.31 -18.86 2.38
CA TRP A 446 15.30 -19.23 1.41
C TRP A 446 15.39 -20.71 1.00
N ARG A 447 16.60 -21.25 0.87
CA ARG A 447 16.83 -22.68 0.65
C ARG A 447 16.31 -23.51 1.81
N SER A 448 16.58 -23.07 3.04
CA SER A 448 16.09 -23.73 4.26
C SER A 448 14.57 -23.71 4.37
N LEU A 449 13.92 -22.60 3.95
CA LEU A 449 12.46 -22.48 3.88
C LEU A 449 11.88 -23.50 2.87
N LYS A 450 12.43 -23.54 1.65
CA LYS A 450 12.04 -24.50 0.62
C LYS A 450 12.26 -25.94 1.07
N ARG A 451 13.40 -26.21 1.72
CA ARG A 451 13.72 -27.53 2.26
C ARG A 451 12.68 -28.04 3.26
N ARG A 452 12.05 -27.15 3.98
CA ARG A 452 10.94 -27.43 4.90
C ARG A 452 9.57 -27.46 4.25
N GLY A 453 9.49 -27.46 2.93
CA GLY A 453 8.27 -27.64 2.16
C GLY A 453 7.50 -26.35 1.83
N MET A 454 7.99 -25.19 2.25
CA MET A 454 7.34 -23.91 1.97
C MET A 454 7.74 -23.40 0.58
N THR A 455 7.07 -23.92 -0.45
CA THR A 455 7.42 -23.70 -1.87
C THR A 455 6.53 -22.70 -2.58
N ARG A 456 5.33 -22.43 -2.07
CA ARG A 456 4.35 -21.54 -2.67
C ARG A 456 4.45 -20.16 -2.06
N VAL A 457 5.47 -19.39 -2.47
CA VAL A 457 5.81 -18.08 -1.90
C VAL A 457 5.98 -17.04 -3.00
N ILE A 458 5.52 -15.82 -2.73
CA ILE A 458 5.81 -14.59 -3.48
C ILE A 458 6.68 -13.72 -2.59
N VAL A 459 7.85 -13.32 -3.07
CA VAL A 459 8.76 -12.45 -2.34
C VAL A 459 8.90 -11.12 -3.06
N THR A 460 8.55 -10.03 -2.39
CA THR A 460 8.82 -8.68 -2.87
C THR A 460 9.96 -8.06 -2.07
N ASP A 461 11.01 -7.65 -2.78
CA ASP A 461 12.26 -7.16 -2.19
C ASP A 461 12.16 -5.68 -1.90
N HIS A 462 11.81 -5.35 -0.68
CA HIS A 462 11.59 -3.97 -0.23
C HIS A 462 12.89 -3.24 0.06
N GLU A 463 13.05 -2.10 -0.56
CA GLU A 463 13.96 -1.00 -0.25
C GLU A 463 15.44 -1.32 -0.06
N SER A 464 15.80 -2.23 0.83
CA SER A 464 17.19 -2.42 1.27
C SER A 464 18.11 -3.03 0.22
N ALA A 465 17.58 -3.73 -0.80
CA ALA A 465 18.36 -4.24 -1.92
C ALA A 465 18.86 -3.14 -2.86
N TRP A 466 18.16 -2.03 -2.90
CA TRP A 466 18.31 -1.00 -3.91
C TRP A 466 18.99 0.26 -3.40
N ARG A 467 18.95 0.49 -2.11
CA ARG A 467 19.48 1.68 -1.48
C ARG A 467 20.38 1.38 -0.29
N LEU A 468 21.32 2.24 -0.05
CA LEU A 468 22.15 2.27 1.15
C LEU A 468 21.70 3.46 2.01
N GLY A 469 21.46 3.18 3.27
CA GLY A 469 21.02 4.24 4.20
C GLY A 469 19.62 4.74 3.90
N GLU A 470 19.50 6.03 3.58
CA GLU A 470 18.21 6.72 3.48
C GLU A 470 17.85 7.14 2.05
N GLU A 471 18.60 6.66 1.04
CA GLU A 471 18.29 6.88 -0.36
C GLU A 471 16.99 6.16 -0.74
N GLN A 472 16.19 6.79 -1.61
CA GLN A 472 14.99 6.14 -2.15
C GLN A 472 15.36 5.03 -3.11
N SER A 473 14.77 3.85 -2.92
CA SER A 473 14.99 2.73 -3.79
C SER A 473 14.13 2.83 -5.05
N TYR A 474 14.54 2.24 -6.14
CA TYR A 474 13.86 2.14 -7.44
C TYR A 474 12.95 3.30 -7.88
N THR A 475 12.87 4.34 -7.14
CA THR A 475 12.13 5.51 -7.54
C THR A 475 12.82 6.14 -8.72
N PHE A 476 12.25 5.99 -9.91
CA PHE A 476 12.79 6.51 -11.17
C PHE A 476 14.26 6.14 -11.44
N ARG A 477 14.65 4.89 -11.25
CA ARG A 477 16.01 4.40 -11.57
C ARG A 477 16.02 2.95 -12.05
N THR A 478 17.12 2.56 -12.67
CA THR A 478 17.33 1.22 -13.24
C THR A 478 18.58 0.52 -12.74
N ARG A 479 19.27 1.12 -11.76
CA ARG A 479 20.54 0.60 -11.23
C ARG A 479 20.40 0.30 -9.76
N CYS A 480 20.99 -0.82 -9.35
CA CYS A 480 21.11 -1.18 -7.95
C CYS A 480 22.24 -0.42 -7.28
N GLU A 481 22.13 -0.21 -6.00
CA GLU A 481 23.10 0.48 -5.19
C GLU A 481 24.44 -0.29 -5.18
N PRO A 482 25.57 0.37 -5.52
CA PRO A 482 26.88 -0.30 -5.65
C PRO A 482 27.37 -0.95 -4.35
N GLY A 483 27.13 -0.34 -3.19
CA GLY A 483 27.51 -0.88 -1.88
C GLY A 483 26.78 -2.17 -1.50
N ARG A 484 25.74 -2.54 -2.25
CA ARG A 484 25.00 -3.82 -2.14
C ARG A 484 25.40 -4.83 -3.22
N GLY A 485 26.49 -4.58 -3.95
CA GLY A 485 26.98 -5.42 -5.03
C GLY A 485 26.41 -5.10 -6.41
N GLY A 486 25.60 -4.05 -6.52
CA GLY A 486 25.10 -3.51 -7.79
C GLY A 486 24.24 -4.49 -8.59
N ASP A 487 24.11 -4.23 -9.88
CA ASP A 487 23.27 -4.97 -10.81
C ASP A 487 23.64 -6.47 -10.91
N ALA A 488 24.94 -6.80 -10.87
CA ALA A 488 25.41 -8.18 -11.00
C ALA A 488 24.96 -9.08 -9.84
N ALA A 489 25.10 -8.59 -8.60
CA ALA A 489 24.66 -9.32 -7.41
C ALA A 489 23.13 -9.48 -7.38
N GLN A 490 22.38 -8.45 -7.81
CA GLN A 490 20.93 -8.53 -7.89
C GLN A 490 20.46 -9.53 -8.95
N ALA A 491 21.07 -9.55 -10.12
CA ALA A 491 20.73 -10.50 -11.17
C ALA A 491 21.02 -11.95 -10.74
N ALA A 492 22.13 -12.18 -10.04
CA ALA A 492 22.46 -13.49 -9.49
C ALA A 492 21.45 -13.94 -8.43
N TYR A 493 21.05 -13.01 -7.53
CA TYR A 493 20.07 -13.30 -6.50
C TYR A 493 18.68 -13.61 -7.09
N ALA A 494 18.22 -12.84 -8.07
CA ALA A 494 16.96 -13.08 -8.75
C ALA A 494 16.90 -14.46 -9.40
N ARG A 495 18.01 -14.90 -10.08
CA ARG A 495 18.08 -16.24 -10.65
C ARG A 495 17.92 -17.34 -9.59
N VAL A 496 18.57 -17.21 -8.44
CA VAL A 496 18.38 -18.19 -7.36
C VAL A 496 16.92 -18.22 -6.89
N MET A 497 16.33 -17.08 -6.65
CA MET A 497 14.95 -16.99 -6.15
C MET A 497 13.94 -17.58 -7.15
N ILE A 498 14.12 -17.32 -8.44
CA ILE A 498 13.18 -17.71 -9.48
C ILE A 498 13.50 -19.12 -10.02
N ASP A 499 14.73 -19.34 -10.52
CA ASP A 499 15.06 -20.54 -11.28
C ASP A 499 15.35 -21.73 -10.35
N GLU A 500 16.05 -21.51 -9.23
CA GLU A 500 16.40 -22.58 -8.29
C GLU A 500 15.25 -22.85 -7.30
N LEU A 501 14.71 -21.78 -6.68
CA LEU A 501 13.72 -21.93 -5.62
C LEU A 501 12.29 -22.04 -6.14
N GLY A 502 12.00 -21.51 -7.35
CA GLY A 502 10.66 -21.52 -7.95
C GLY A 502 9.69 -20.53 -7.29
N PHE A 503 10.22 -19.52 -6.60
CA PHE A 503 9.44 -18.46 -6.01
C PHE A 503 9.04 -17.43 -7.06
N LEU A 504 7.94 -16.69 -6.83
CA LEU A 504 7.77 -15.41 -7.49
C LEU A 504 8.62 -14.41 -6.72
N TYR A 505 9.47 -13.67 -7.46
CA TYR A 505 10.38 -12.71 -6.86
C TYR A 505 10.46 -11.44 -7.70
N GLY A 506 10.36 -10.30 -7.04
CA GLY A 506 10.40 -9.03 -7.74
C GLY A 506 10.68 -7.83 -6.83
N PRO A 507 10.87 -6.65 -7.45
CA PRO A 507 11.34 -5.47 -6.75
C PRO A 507 10.20 -4.71 -6.06
N TYR A 508 10.59 -3.95 -5.05
CA TYR A 508 9.89 -2.75 -4.64
C TYR A 508 10.17 -1.63 -5.64
N ASN A 509 9.16 -0.87 -5.99
CA ASN A 509 9.31 0.40 -6.67
C ASN A 509 8.23 1.40 -6.25
N ASN A 510 8.39 2.66 -6.68
CA ASN A 510 7.54 3.76 -6.34
C ASN A 510 7.70 4.85 -7.41
N PHE A 511 6.59 5.28 -7.98
CA PHE A 511 6.56 6.32 -9.02
C PHE A 511 5.86 7.61 -8.56
N VAL A 512 5.78 7.82 -7.24
CA VAL A 512 5.26 9.05 -6.61
C VAL A 512 6.41 9.91 -6.09
N ASP A 513 7.37 9.29 -5.41
CA ASP A 513 8.43 9.99 -4.69
C ASP A 513 9.62 10.31 -5.60
N LEU A 514 9.75 11.55 -6.02
CA LEU A 514 10.85 12.04 -6.86
C LEU A 514 11.85 12.82 -6.01
N ALA A 515 13.00 12.20 -5.74
CA ALA A 515 14.07 12.87 -5.00
C ALA A 515 14.83 13.86 -5.90
N PRO A 516 15.19 15.04 -5.41
CA PRO A 516 15.95 16.02 -6.22
C PRO A 516 17.34 15.53 -6.65
N VAL A 517 17.93 14.58 -5.94
CA VAL A 517 19.21 13.95 -6.32
C VAL A 517 19.07 12.95 -7.47
N ASN A 518 17.85 12.55 -7.83
CA ASN A 518 17.60 11.56 -8.86
C ASN A 518 18.05 12.03 -10.26
N ALA A 519 18.49 11.10 -11.08
CA ALA A 519 18.96 11.36 -12.43
C ALA A 519 17.90 11.98 -13.36
N TYR A 520 16.62 11.73 -13.10
CA TYR A 520 15.48 12.25 -13.88
C TYR A 520 14.80 13.45 -13.23
N TRP A 521 15.45 14.03 -12.22
CA TRP A 521 14.92 15.22 -11.57
C TRP A 521 14.78 16.40 -12.54
N ASP A 522 13.59 16.99 -12.52
CA ASP A 522 13.29 18.29 -13.11
C ASP A 522 12.11 18.89 -12.33
N GLU A 523 12.12 20.18 -12.07
CA GLU A 523 11.04 20.86 -11.37
C GLU A 523 9.70 20.78 -12.11
N ASP A 524 9.74 20.69 -13.44
CA ASP A 524 8.56 20.50 -14.29
C ASP A 524 7.94 19.09 -14.18
N HIS A 525 8.67 18.13 -13.61
CA HIS A 525 8.15 16.79 -13.31
C HIS A 525 7.43 16.74 -11.96
N VAL A 526 7.46 17.80 -11.17
CA VAL A 526 6.86 17.86 -9.83
C VAL A 526 5.41 18.35 -9.89
N LEU A 527 4.55 17.67 -9.15
CA LEU A 527 3.12 17.96 -9.04
C LEU A 527 2.89 19.36 -8.43
N ARG A 528 1.98 20.13 -9.02
CA ARG A 528 1.60 21.48 -8.54
C ARG A 528 0.34 21.40 -7.69
N ARG A 529 0.32 22.16 -6.57
CA ARG A 529 -0.74 22.13 -5.55
C ARG A 529 -2.00 22.86 -5.98
N GLY A 530 -1.92 23.75 -6.94
CA GLY A 530 -3.03 24.54 -7.45
C GLY A 530 -2.77 26.03 -7.42
N PHE A 531 -3.71 26.80 -7.95
CA PHE A 531 -3.60 28.24 -8.03
C PHE A 531 -3.67 28.92 -6.65
N ASP A 532 -4.50 28.39 -5.74
CA ASP A 532 -4.66 28.91 -4.38
C ASP A 532 -3.36 28.83 -3.55
N ASP A 533 -2.57 27.82 -3.84
CA ASP A 533 -1.28 27.59 -3.20
C ASP A 533 -0.13 28.31 -3.93
N GLU A 534 -0.45 29.32 -4.72
CA GLU A 534 0.50 30.14 -5.47
C GLU A 534 1.40 29.29 -6.39
N CYS A 535 0.84 28.26 -6.98
CA CYS A 535 1.53 27.30 -7.83
C CYS A 535 2.68 26.54 -7.14
N ALA A 536 2.65 26.41 -5.82
CA ALA A 536 3.68 25.72 -5.07
C ALA A 536 3.78 24.24 -5.44
N MET A 537 4.98 23.69 -5.35
CA MET A 537 5.23 22.25 -5.50
C MET A 537 4.64 21.49 -4.32
N GLN A 538 4.20 20.26 -4.56
CA GLN A 538 3.64 19.41 -3.51
C GLN A 538 4.67 18.38 -3.02
N PRO A 539 5.03 18.42 -1.72
CA PRO A 539 5.89 17.38 -1.14
C PRO A 539 5.15 16.04 -1.06
N ALA A 540 5.89 14.97 -1.26
CA ALA A 540 5.43 13.60 -1.05
C ALA A 540 6.00 13.04 0.25
N TRP A 541 7.14 12.37 0.17
CA TRP A 541 7.89 11.89 1.32
C TRP A 541 8.96 12.89 1.73
N ARG A 542 9.59 12.72 2.87
CA ARG A 542 10.44 13.75 3.51
C ARG A 542 11.63 14.27 2.70
N ARG A 543 12.14 13.53 1.74
CA ARG A 543 13.22 13.98 0.84
C ARG A 543 12.80 13.94 -0.61
N CYS A 544 11.50 13.88 -0.84
CA CYS A 544 10.95 13.72 -2.16
C CYS A 544 9.86 14.75 -2.41
N TRP A 545 9.78 15.18 -3.64
CA TRP A 545 8.63 15.86 -4.18
C TRP A 545 7.73 14.86 -4.89
N ARG A 546 6.44 15.14 -4.93
CA ARG A 546 5.48 14.29 -5.61
C ARG A 546 5.60 14.44 -7.12
N ALA A 547 5.88 13.35 -7.82
CA ALA A 547 5.93 13.36 -9.26
C ALA A 547 4.53 13.57 -9.87
N LYS A 548 4.47 14.24 -11.03
CA LYS A 548 3.25 14.32 -11.84
C LYS A 548 2.82 12.91 -12.26
N PRO A 549 1.58 12.46 -11.98
CA PRO A 549 1.14 11.09 -12.29
C PRO A 549 1.27 10.74 -13.78
N VAL A 550 0.95 11.68 -14.66
CA VAL A 550 1.05 11.47 -16.13
C VAL A 550 2.49 11.22 -16.56
N TRP A 551 3.44 12.02 -16.09
CA TRP A 551 4.86 11.82 -16.33
C TRP A 551 5.39 10.53 -15.71
N ALA A 552 4.95 10.21 -14.50
CA ALA A 552 5.32 8.98 -13.81
C ALA A 552 4.89 7.72 -14.58
N ALA A 553 3.72 7.73 -15.21
CA ALA A 553 3.26 6.62 -16.06
C ALA A 553 4.14 6.47 -17.31
N GLU A 554 4.52 7.57 -17.98
CA GLU A 554 5.47 7.52 -19.09
C GLU A 554 6.83 6.96 -18.66
N MET A 555 7.33 7.38 -17.51
CA MET A 555 8.59 6.90 -16.97
C MET A 555 8.51 5.42 -16.60
N CYS A 556 7.43 4.97 -15.98
CA CYS A 556 7.22 3.55 -15.71
C CYS A 556 7.31 2.73 -17.01
N GLY A 557 6.65 3.17 -18.08
CA GLY A 557 6.70 2.53 -19.40
C GLY A 557 8.11 2.45 -20.00
N LYS A 558 8.98 3.42 -19.67
CA LYS A 558 10.38 3.45 -20.12
C LYS A 558 11.31 2.61 -19.24
N LEU A 559 11.13 2.67 -17.91
CA LEU A 559 12.09 2.10 -16.95
C LEU A 559 11.82 0.63 -16.63
N ALA A 560 10.55 0.22 -16.48
CA ALA A 560 10.22 -1.15 -16.10
C ALA A 560 10.76 -2.20 -17.12
N PRO A 561 10.65 -2.01 -18.45
CA PRO A 561 11.29 -2.94 -19.39
C PRO A 561 12.82 -3.00 -19.31
N GLN A 562 13.48 -1.90 -18.92
CA GLN A 562 14.94 -1.88 -18.75
C GLN A 562 15.35 -2.68 -17.52
N ILE A 563 14.62 -2.55 -16.42
CA ILE A 563 14.81 -3.32 -15.20
C ILE A 563 14.60 -4.82 -15.49
N GLN A 564 13.51 -5.16 -16.20
CA GLN A 564 13.20 -6.54 -16.55
C GLN A 564 14.31 -7.23 -17.35
N ARG A 565 14.87 -6.54 -18.35
CA ARG A 565 15.99 -7.09 -19.13
C ARG A 565 17.23 -7.41 -18.30
N LYS A 566 17.43 -6.72 -17.17
CA LYS A 566 18.58 -6.94 -16.27
C LYS A 566 18.36 -8.09 -15.29
N PHE A 567 17.15 -8.23 -14.77
CA PHE A 567 16.92 -9.01 -13.56
C PHE A 567 15.91 -10.14 -13.73
N SER A 568 15.13 -10.13 -14.82
CA SER A 568 14.14 -11.17 -15.14
C SER A 568 13.15 -11.45 -14.01
N PHE A 569 12.68 -10.38 -13.33
CA PHE A 569 11.67 -10.50 -12.28
C PHE A 569 10.36 -11.08 -12.81
N ASN A 570 9.59 -11.73 -11.95
CA ASN A 570 8.30 -12.33 -12.29
C ASN A 570 7.15 -11.90 -11.36
N CYS A 571 7.36 -10.90 -10.53
CA CYS A 571 6.35 -10.15 -9.76
C CYS A 571 6.91 -8.78 -9.35
N GLY A 572 6.13 -8.00 -8.61
CA GLY A 572 6.61 -6.74 -8.05
C GLY A 572 5.70 -6.17 -6.97
N TYR A 573 6.19 -5.13 -6.33
CA TYR A 573 5.45 -4.31 -5.39
C TYR A 573 5.63 -2.84 -5.76
N CYS A 574 4.52 -2.13 -5.90
CA CYS A 574 4.50 -0.71 -6.21
C CYS A 574 3.87 0.06 -5.05
N ASP A 575 4.71 0.73 -4.29
CA ASP A 575 4.35 1.42 -3.06
C ASP A 575 3.54 2.69 -3.29
N ILE A 576 2.80 3.16 -2.29
CA ILE A 576 2.09 4.44 -2.19
C ILE A 576 0.85 4.57 -3.10
N HIS A 577 0.91 4.17 -4.36
CA HIS A 577 -0.09 4.51 -5.38
C HIS A 577 -1.51 4.17 -4.99
N THR A 578 -1.72 3.09 -4.27
CA THR A 578 -3.05 2.64 -3.87
C THR A 578 -3.35 2.83 -2.38
N CYS A 579 -2.40 3.31 -1.59
CA CYS A 579 -2.70 3.79 -0.24
C CYS A 579 -3.17 5.24 -0.23
N MET A 580 -2.69 6.04 -1.15
CA MET A 580 -3.14 7.42 -1.33
C MET A 580 -4.56 7.46 -1.91
N ARG A 581 -5.33 8.44 -1.49
CA ARG A 581 -6.56 8.77 -2.18
C ARG A 581 -6.24 9.30 -3.59
N PRO A 582 -6.98 8.93 -4.65
CA PRO A 582 -6.66 9.39 -6.01
C PRO A 582 -6.53 10.91 -6.13
N TRP A 583 -7.35 11.67 -5.39
CA TRP A 583 -7.29 13.14 -5.41
C TRP A 583 -6.07 13.74 -4.72
N GLU A 584 -5.32 13.00 -3.94
CA GLU A 584 -4.02 13.46 -3.44
C GLU A 584 -2.96 13.52 -4.54
N GLY A 585 -3.17 12.78 -5.63
CA GLY A 585 -2.37 12.83 -6.85
C GLY A 585 -2.87 13.84 -7.90
N THR A 586 -3.91 14.63 -7.61
CA THR A 586 -4.41 15.62 -8.57
C THR A 586 -3.35 16.67 -8.86
N ASP A 587 -2.93 16.75 -10.13
CA ASP A 587 -2.00 17.76 -10.58
C ASP A 587 -2.75 18.98 -11.11
N TYR A 588 -2.45 20.15 -10.59
CA TYR A 588 -3.12 21.38 -10.98
C TYR A 588 -2.36 22.18 -12.05
N ASP A 589 -1.24 21.68 -12.54
CA ASP A 589 -0.48 22.31 -13.62
C ASP A 589 -1.27 22.27 -14.93
N ALA A 590 -1.79 23.42 -15.35
CA ALA A 590 -2.63 23.53 -16.56
C ALA A 590 -1.95 23.07 -17.85
N ARG A 591 -0.63 22.91 -17.86
CA ARG A 591 0.16 22.35 -18.99
C ARG A 591 0.00 20.83 -19.10
N VAL A 592 -0.52 20.15 -18.07
CA VAL A 592 -0.66 18.69 -18.02
C VAL A 592 -2.02 18.30 -18.59
N PRO A 593 -2.10 17.30 -19.47
CA PRO A 593 -3.37 16.76 -19.94
C PRO A 593 -4.23 16.24 -18.77
N GLY A 594 -5.46 16.76 -18.64
CA GLY A 594 -6.36 16.40 -17.54
C GLY A 594 -6.00 17.04 -16.20
N ALA A 595 -5.31 18.18 -16.21
CA ALA A 595 -5.01 18.95 -15.02
C ALA A 595 -6.29 19.29 -14.22
N GLY A 596 -6.16 19.28 -12.88
CA GLY A 596 -7.26 19.56 -11.97
C GLY A 596 -8.29 18.43 -11.84
N MET A 597 -8.06 17.26 -12.47
CA MET A 597 -8.96 16.10 -12.39
C MET A 597 -8.29 14.96 -11.61
N PHE A 598 -8.92 14.50 -10.53
CA PHE A 598 -8.42 13.33 -9.80
C PHE A 598 -8.52 12.03 -10.63
N ALA A 599 -9.46 11.96 -11.57
CA ALA A 599 -9.60 10.83 -12.49
C ALA A 599 -8.35 10.64 -13.39
N THR A 600 -7.60 11.72 -13.66
CA THR A 600 -6.31 11.63 -14.37
C THR A 600 -5.25 10.92 -13.55
N ALA A 601 -5.14 11.25 -12.26
CA ALA A 601 -4.23 10.57 -11.34
C ALA A 601 -4.61 9.09 -11.17
N LEU A 602 -5.91 8.80 -10.98
CA LEU A 602 -6.45 7.44 -10.90
C LEU A 602 -6.05 6.61 -12.14
N SER A 603 -6.26 7.17 -13.34
CA SER A 603 -5.93 6.49 -14.59
C SER A 603 -4.43 6.27 -14.74
N ALA A 604 -3.61 7.27 -14.43
CA ALA A 604 -2.15 7.17 -14.50
C ALA A 604 -1.59 6.12 -13.53
N TYR A 605 -2.09 6.07 -12.30
CA TYR A 605 -1.67 5.08 -11.32
C TYR A 605 -2.13 3.66 -11.70
N GLY A 606 -3.34 3.52 -12.23
CA GLY A 606 -3.80 2.26 -12.80
C GLY A 606 -2.92 1.79 -13.97
N GLU A 607 -2.54 2.70 -14.86
CA GLU A 607 -1.63 2.42 -15.97
C GLU A 607 -0.24 1.98 -15.50
N ILE A 608 0.31 2.61 -14.45
CA ILE A 608 1.57 2.21 -13.82
C ILE A 608 1.51 0.74 -13.35
N MET A 609 0.40 0.31 -12.73
CA MET A 609 0.24 -1.09 -12.31
C MET A 609 0.26 -2.04 -13.51
N LEU A 610 -0.48 -1.71 -14.55
CA LEU A 610 -0.56 -2.55 -15.76
C LEU A 610 0.75 -2.60 -16.55
N LEU A 611 1.48 -1.49 -16.64
CA LEU A 611 2.81 -1.43 -17.27
C LEU A 611 3.82 -2.33 -16.54
N GLN A 612 3.78 -2.35 -15.23
CA GLN A 612 4.63 -3.22 -14.43
C GLN A 612 4.24 -4.70 -14.60
N LYS A 613 2.95 -5.05 -14.52
CA LYS A 613 2.46 -6.40 -14.81
C LYS A 613 2.94 -6.89 -16.17
N LYS A 614 2.82 -6.03 -17.19
CA LYS A 614 3.31 -6.32 -18.54
C LYS A 614 4.82 -6.53 -18.58
N ALA A 615 5.58 -5.72 -17.85
CA ALA A 615 7.04 -5.82 -17.83
C ALA A 615 7.52 -7.09 -17.12
N TRP A 616 6.96 -7.38 -15.95
CA TRP A 616 7.36 -8.54 -15.14
C TRP A 616 6.77 -9.87 -15.66
N GLY A 617 5.68 -9.83 -16.43
CA GLY A 617 4.95 -11.03 -16.79
C GLY A 617 4.36 -11.73 -15.56
N GLY A 618 3.95 -10.97 -14.55
CA GLY A 618 3.51 -11.47 -13.26
C GLY A 618 2.74 -10.46 -12.42
N PRO A 619 2.30 -10.85 -11.21
CA PRO A 619 1.48 -10.01 -10.34
C PRO A 619 2.24 -8.81 -9.79
N VAL A 620 1.51 -7.72 -9.53
CA VAL A 620 2.00 -6.52 -8.85
C VAL A 620 1.12 -6.21 -7.65
N TYR A 621 1.71 -6.31 -6.47
CA TYR A 621 1.10 -5.85 -5.22
C TYR A 621 1.29 -4.34 -5.05
N SER A 622 0.46 -3.73 -4.22
CA SER A 622 0.60 -2.34 -3.83
C SER A 622 0.24 -2.12 -2.36
N GLU A 623 0.49 -0.92 -1.86
CA GLU A 623 0.13 -0.53 -0.50
C GLU A 623 -1.39 -0.28 -0.39
N GLY A 624 -2.02 -0.78 0.67
CA GLY A 624 -3.46 -0.67 0.82
C GLY A 624 -3.89 0.47 1.73
N ALA A 625 -4.90 1.22 1.39
CA ALA A 625 -5.80 2.06 2.19
C ALA A 625 -6.88 2.65 1.29
N SER A 626 -6.57 2.89 0.01
CA SER A 626 -7.53 3.30 -1.04
C SER A 626 -7.50 2.33 -2.23
N HIS A 627 -6.97 1.12 -2.05
CA HIS A 627 -6.74 0.14 -3.11
C HIS A 627 -8.02 -0.35 -3.80
N TRP A 628 -9.18 -0.20 -3.17
CA TRP A 628 -10.45 -0.57 -3.74
C TRP A 628 -10.80 0.19 -5.04
N PHE A 629 -10.21 1.37 -5.27
CA PHE A 629 -10.29 2.06 -6.58
C PHE A 629 -9.54 1.30 -7.68
N TYR A 630 -8.53 0.51 -7.30
CA TYR A 630 -7.59 -0.14 -8.20
C TYR A 630 -7.71 -1.67 -8.21
N SER A 631 -8.68 -2.23 -7.47
CA SER A 631 -8.91 -3.66 -7.39
C SER A 631 -9.06 -4.27 -8.80
N GLY A 632 -8.27 -5.29 -9.13
CA GLY A 632 -8.15 -5.86 -10.47
C GLY A 632 -7.08 -5.20 -11.35
N LEU A 633 -6.78 -3.91 -11.17
CA LEU A 633 -5.61 -3.25 -11.76
C LEU A 633 -4.33 -3.61 -10.98
N THR A 634 -4.40 -3.63 -9.65
CA THR A 634 -3.46 -4.36 -8.80
C THR A 634 -3.84 -5.84 -8.73
N ASP A 635 -2.99 -6.65 -8.14
CA ASP A 635 -3.24 -8.09 -7.93
C ASP A 635 -3.47 -8.41 -6.45
N GLY A 636 -3.32 -7.42 -5.59
CA GLY A 636 -3.58 -7.46 -4.17
C GLY A 636 -2.76 -6.44 -3.38
N ASN A 637 -3.01 -6.42 -2.09
CA ASN A 637 -2.29 -5.64 -1.09
C ASN A 637 -2.35 -6.38 0.26
N TYR A 638 -1.72 -5.84 1.29
CA TYR A 638 -1.75 -6.45 2.63
C TYR A 638 -2.87 -5.90 3.54
N ALA A 639 -3.94 -5.38 2.97
CA ALA A 639 -5.13 -4.89 3.68
C ALA A 639 -4.81 -3.93 4.85
N GLN A 640 -3.88 -2.99 4.62
CA GLN A 640 -3.35 -2.06 5.63
C GLN A 640 -4.42 -1.23 6.32
N ASP A 641 -5.44 -0.86 5.62
CA ASP A 641 -6.57 -0.08 6.11
C ASP A 641 -7.45 -0.79 7.14
N ARG A 642 -7.23 -2.08 7.36
CA ARG A 642 -7.92 -2.87 8.37
C ARG A 642 -7.23 -2.91 9.72
N GLU A 643 -5.98 -2.48 9.78
CA GLU A 643 -5.14 -2.55 10.96
C GLU A 643 -5.79 -1.98 12.22
N TYR A 644 -6.45 -0.83 12.08
CA TYR A 644 -7.01 -0.13 13.23
C TYR A 644 -8.35 -0.67 13.69
N GLY A 645 -8.97 -1.47 12.92
CA GLY A 645 -10.36 -1.75 13.17
C GLY A 645 -10.67 -3.18 13.51
N LEU A 646 -9.81 -4.14 13.24
CA LEU A 646 -10.02 -5.53 13.64
C LEU A 646 -10.19 -5.68 15.15
N ASN A 647 -9.65 -4.76 15.90
CA ASN A 647 -9.74 -4.75 17.34
C ASN A 647 -10.91 -3.92 17.88
N ALA A 648 -11.45 -2.99 17.10
CA ALA A 648 -12.41 -1.99 17.57
C ALA A 648 -13.85 -2.18 17.04
N GLY A 649 -14.07 -3.10 16.11
CA GLY A 649 -15.36 -3.19 15.45
C GLY A 649 -15.71 -4.56 14.86
N PRO A 650 -16.93 -4.71 14.37
CA PRO A 650 -17.38 -5.91 13.70
C PRO A 650 -16.65 -6.13 12.38
N TRP A 651 -16.42 -7.38 12.04
CA TRP A 651 -15.80 -7.77 10.78
C TRP A 651 -16.86 -7.91 9.69
N LEU A 652 -17.01 -6.89 8.87
CA LEU A 652 -17.92 -6.93 7.72
C LEU A 652 -17.11 -7.33 6.49
N VAL A 653 -17.17 -8.60 6.14
CA VAL A 653 -16.36 -9.20 5.07
C VAL A 653 -16.97 -9.07 3.68
N ASP A 654 -18.18 -8.52 3.59
CA ASP A 654 -18.98 -8.51 2.37
C ASP A 654 -18.33 -7.80 1.19
N PHE A 655 -17.70 -6.65 1.45
CA PHE A 655 -17.09 -5.89 0.36
C PHE A 655 -15.89 -6.66 -0.24
N ASP A 656 -15.07 -7.27 0.59
CA ASP A 656 -13.96 -8.10 0.15
C ASP A 656 -14.45 -9.30 -0.66
N LEU A 657 -15.34 -10.08 -0.09
CA LEU A 657 -15.77 -11.34 -0.67
C LEU A 657 -16.65 -11.18 -1.90
N ARG A 658 -17.40 -10.08 -2.01
CA ARG A 658 -18.37 -9.86 -3.09
C ARG A 658 -17.93 -8.84 -4.14
N ARG A 659 -16.94 -8.00 -3.85
CA ARG A 659 -16.49 -6.92 -4.74
C ARG A 659 -15.02 -6.95 -5.08
N MET A 660 -14.15 -7.16 -4.09
CA MET A 660 -12.70 -7.14 -4.29
C MET A 660 -12.14 -8.53 -4.55
N HIS A 661 -12.50 -9.51 -3.75
CA HIS A 661 -12.04 -10.88 -3.87
C HIS A 661 -12.25 -11.51 -5.26
N PRO A 662 -13.37 -11.32 -5.98
CA PRO A 662 -13.50 -11.81 -7.34
C PRO A 662 -12.55 -11.15 -8.35
N LEU A 663 -12.00 -9.98 -8.04
CA LEU A 663 -11.15 -9.20 -8.94
C LEU A 663 -9.66 -9.38 -8.67
N GLU A 664 -9.27 -9.54 -7.41
CA GLU A 664 -7.88 -9.67 -6.96
C GLU A 664 -7.81 -10.56 -5.72
N CYS A 665 -6.62 -10.81 -5.22
CA CYS A 665 -6.42 -11.54 -3.98
C CYS A 665 -5.52 -10.76 -3.03
N ASN A 666 -6.10 -10.19 -1.98
CA ASN A 666 -5.34 -9.54 -0.92
C ASN A 666 -4.58 -10.57 -0.09
N ALA A 667 -3.48 -10.15 0.54
CA ALA A 667 -2.64 -10.99 1.37
C ALA A 667 -2.72 -10.58 2.84
N GLY A 668 -3.12 -11.48 3.71
CA GLY A 668 -3.17 -11.25 5.15
C GLY A 668 -4.11 -10.13 5.57
N MET A 669 -3.83 -9.54 6.73
CA MET A 669 -4.67 -8.53 7.38
C MET A 669 -3.83 -7.43 8.01
N GLY A 670 -3.29 -6.53 7.19
CA GLY A 670 -2.44 -5.44 7.63
C GLY A 670 -0.96 -5.82 7.78
N MET A 671 -0.13 -4.81 8.04
CA MET A 671 1.26 -5.02 8.39
C MET A 671 1.35 -5.58 9.81
N ILE A 672 2.08 -6.68 9.95
CA ILE A 672 2.16 -7.41 11.21
C ILE A 672 2.93 -6.67 12.30
N ASP A 673 3.64 -5.61 11.96
CA ASP A 673 4.70 -5.08 12.82
C ASP A 673 4.32 -3.97 13.79
N GLY A 674 3.14 -3.50 13.81
CA GLY A 674 2.90 -2.43 14.75
C GLY A 674 1.51 -1.85 14.74
N SER A 675 1.00 -1.56 13.57
CA SER A 675 -0.29 -0.91 13.48
C SER A 675 -1.45 -1.88 13.70
N PHE A 676 -1.27 -3.14 13.31
CA PHE A 676 -2.23 -4.22 13.61
C PHE A 676 -2.38 -4.44 15.12
N TYR A 677 -1.31 -4.24 15.87
CA TYR A 677 -1.21 -4.47 17.31
C TYR A 677 -1.18 -3.20 18.16
N SER A 678 -1.23 -2.03 17.56
CA SER A 678 -0.89 -0.78 18.23
C SER A 678 -2.04 0.00 18.87
N ALA A 679 -3.29 -0.45 18.71
CA ALA A 679 -4.40 0.19 19.41
C ALA A 679 -4.27 -0.06 20.94
N PRO A 680 -4.17 0.98 21.77
CA PRO A 680 -3.82 0.83 23.19
C PRO A 680 -4.74 -0.08 23.99
N ASP A 681 -6.02 -0.11 23.66
CA ASP A 681 -7.06 -0.81 24.41
C ASP A 681 -7.38 -2.22 23.89
N SER A 682 -6.67 -2.68 22.87
CA SER A 682 -6.99 -3.92 22.17
C SER A 682 -5.77 -4.72 21.72
N ARG A 683 -4.60 -4.43 22.30
CA ARG A 683 -3.38 -5.20 22.04
C ARG A 683 -3.56 -6.64 22.46
N PRO A 684 -3.23 -7.61 21.58
CA PRO A 684 -3.13 -9.00 22.01
C PRO A 684 -2.22 -9.12 23.24
N ARG A 685 -2.59 -9.99 24.17
CA ARG A 685 -1.82 -10.17 25.42
C ARG A 685 -0.42 -10.70 25.16
N ASP A 686 -0.29 -11.47 24.10
CA ASP A 686 0.98 -12.01 23.65
C ASP A 686 1.01 -12.15 22.12
N ARG A 687 2.18 -12.51 21.58
CA ARG A 687 2.39 -12.67 20.15
C ARG A 687 1.62 -13.86 19.58
N ALA A 688 1.49 -14.94 20.33
CA ALA A 688 0.77 -16.13 19.85
C ALA A 688 -0.71 -15.83 19.61
N GLU A 689 -1.34 -15.07 20.53
CA GLU A 689 -2.71 -14.57 20.36
C GLU A 689 -2.82 -13.64 19.14
N ALA A 690 -1.82 -12.80 18.93
CA ALA A 690 -1.77 -11.90 17.77
C ALA A 690 -1.73 -12.68 16.43
N VAL A 691 -0.92 -13.71 16.37
CA VAL A 691 -0.85 -14.59 15.19
C VAL A 691 -2.17 -15.34 14.99
N ASP A 692 -2.75 -15.89 16.06
CA ASP A 692 -4.07 -16.56 15.97
C ASP A 692 -5.12 -15.61 15.37
N ARG A 693 -5.19 -14.38 15.85
CA ARG A 693 -6.11 -13.36 15.36
C ARG A 693 -5.87 -12.99 13.91
N PHE A 694 -4.60 -12.84 13.51
CA PHE A 694 -4.22 -12.55 12.14
C PHE A 694 -4.64 -13.68 11.18
N LEU A 695 -4.39 -14.94 11.56
CA LEU A 695 -4.78 -16.12 10.77
C LEU A 695 -6.31 -16.21 10.65
N ALA A 696 -7.03 -16.07 11.77
CA ALA A 696 -8.48 -16.11 11.79
C ALA A 696 -9.11 -15.01 10.90
N ALA A 697 -8.60 -13.78 11.00
CA ALA A 697 -9.06 -12.68 10.17
C ALA A 697 -8.75 -12.90 8.68
N THR A 698 -7.55 -13.40 8.34
CA THR A 698 -7.19 -13.73 6.95
C THR A 698 -8.19 -14.72 6.34
N VAL A 699 -8.56 -15.75 7.08
CA VAL A 699 -9.56 -16.76 6.62
C VAL A 699 -10.95 -16.14 6.50
N ALA A 700 -11.37 -15.30 7.47
CA ALA A 700 -12.69 -14.69 7.48
C ALA A 700 -12.90 -13.75 6.26
N PHE A 701 -11.88 -12.99 5.89
CA PHE A 701 -11.95 -12.06 4.75
C PHE A 701 -11.64 -12.74 3.39
N GLY A 702 -11.29 -14.04 3.38
CA GLY A 702 -11.02 -14.77 2.17
C GLY A 702 -9.72 -14.38 1.47
N HIS A 703 -8.76 -13.84 2.21
CA HIS A 703 -7.47 -13.40 1.68
C HIS A 703 -6.48 -14.57 1.55
N SER A 704 -5.45 -14.43 0.70
CA SER A 704 -4.28 -15.29 0.75
C SER A 704 -3.45 -14.98 2.01
N GLY A 705 -2.49 -15.84 2.36
CA GLY A 705 -1.66 -15.61 3.54
C GLY A 705 -0.48 -14.69 3.31
N ILE A 706 0.01 -14.12 4.41
CA ILE A 706 1.37 -13.61 4.51
C ILE A 706 2.21 -14.68 5.20
N LEU A 707 3.40 -14.96 4.68
CA LEU A 707 4.39 -15.79 5.36
C LEU A 707 5.00 -14.96 6.50
N LEU A 708 4.56 -15.25 7.74
CA LEU A 708 4.83 -14.41 8.90
C LEU A 708 6.27 -14.56 9.42
N PRO A 709 7.05 -13.50 9.58
CA PRO A 709 8.37 -13.55 10.20
C PRO A 709 8.30 -13.60 11.75
N GLU A 710 9.39 -14.01 12.38
CA GLU A 710 9.53 -14.00 13.85
C GLU A 710 9.32 -12.60 14.43
N ARG A 711 9.81 -11.56 13.78
CA ARG A 711 9.65 -10.17 14.16
C ARG A 711 9.57 -9.28 12.90
N HIS A 712 8.79 -8.26 13.00
CA HIS A 712 8.64 -7.07 12.17
C HIS A 712 9.16 -7.10 10.72
N ALA A 713 8.26 -7.09 9.75
CA ALA A 713 8.59 -6.99 8.33
C ALA A 713 9.37 -5.70 7.96
N PHE A 714 9.20 -4.62 8.73
CA PHE A 714 9.89 -3.33 8.58
C PHE A 714 10.79 -2.98 9.77
N GLY A 715 10.98 -3.90 10.71
CA GLY A 715 11.76 -3.64 11.91
C GLY A 715 13.26 -3.57 11.64
N ARG A 716 13.95 -2.84 12.47
CA ARG A 716 15.39 -2.57 12.41
C ARG A 716 16.29 -3.83 12.50
N ASP A 717 15.72 -5.00 12.68
CA ASP A 717 16.40 -6.29 12.82
C ASP A 717 16.34 -7.15 11.54
N TYR A 718 16.47 -6.54 10.35
CA TYR A 718 16.74 -7.28 9.10
C TYR A 718 17.96 -8.22 9.20
N GLY A 719 18.64 -8.19 10.33
CA GLY A 719 19.82 -8.98 10.62
C GLY A 719 19.60 -10.43 11.04
N LYS A 720 18.38 -10.85 11.35
CA LYS A 720 18.11 -12.20 11.87
C LYS A 720 17.04 -12.92 11.04
N LEU A 721 17.43 -13.39 9.87
CA LEU A 721 16.65 -14.38 9.15
C LEU A 721 16.89 -15.75 9.78
N ALA A 722 15.90 -16.24 10.50
CA ALA A 722 15.86 -17.61 10.98
C ALA A 722 14.47 -18.16 10.72
N ILE A 723 14.39 -19.44 10.45
CA ILE A 723 13.11 -20.14 10.36
C ILE A 723 12.41 -20.06 11.71
N CYS A 724 11.15 -19.70 11.73
CA CYS A 724 10.37 -19.49 12.95
C CYS A 724 9.03 -20.23 12.93
N GLU A 725 8.40 -20.33 14.09
CA GLU A 725 7.11 -20.98 14.25
C GLU A 725 5.99 -20.30 13.44
N GLU A 726 6.01 -18.97 13.38
CA GLU A 726 5.01 -18.18 12.67
C GLU A 726 5.01 -18.45 11.15
N GLU A 727 6.19 -18.76 10.56
CA GLU A 727 6.27 -19.17 9.15
C GLU A 727 5.58 -20.50 8.91
N PHE A 728 5.84 -21.49 9.77
CA PHE A 728 5.13 -22.78 9.69
C PHE A 728 3.63 -22.61 9.86
N ARG A 729 3.23 -21.89 10.89
CA ARG A 729 1.82 -21.69 11.21
C ARG A 729 1.07 -21.00 10.07
N SER A 730 1.61 -19.87 9.58
CA SER A 730 1.00 -19.12 8.48
C SER A 730 0.97 -19.95 7.19
N TYR A 731 2.07 -20.63 6.85
CA TYR A 731 2.11 -21.40 5.62
C TYR A 731 1.15 -22.61 5.67
N TYR A 732 1.28 -23.46 6.66
CA TYR A 732 0.58 -24.74 6.69
C TYR A 732 -0.89 -24.64 7.08
N LEU A 733 -1.31 -23.57 7.77
CA LEU A 733 -2.72 -23.34 8.07
C LEU A 733 -3.45 -22.55 6.97
N LEU A 734 -2.75 -21.77 6.16
CA LEU A 734 -3.42 -20.90 5.18
C LEU A 734 -3.29 -21.41 3.74
N GLN A 735 -2.10 -21.86 3.30
CA GLN A 735 -1.79 -22.02 1.88
C GLN A 735 -2.77 -22.96 1.15
N ALA A 736 -2.99 -24.16 1.66
CA ALA A 736 -3.84 -25.14 0.98
C ALA A 736 -5.32 -24.74 0.94
N LEU A 737 -5.82 -24.12 2.01
CA LEU A 737 -7.20 -23.64 2.11
C LEU A 737 -7.40 -22.39 1.24
N ALA A 738 -6.50 -21.42 1.33
CA ALA A 738 -6.54 -20.19 0.54
C ALA A 738 -6.47 -20.47 -0.96
N ALA A 739 -5.66 -21.43 -1.39
CA ALA A 739 -5.57 -21.84 -2.79
C ALA A 739 -6.92 -22.33 -3.38
N ARG A 740 -7.92 -22.58 -2.55
CA ARG A 740 -9.27 -22.98 -2.96
C ARG A 740 -10.24 -21.81 -2.91
N TYR A 741 -10.45 -21.23 -1.73
CA TYR A 741 -11.47 -20.18 -1.60
C TYR A 741 -11.12 -18.91 -2.40
N THR A 742 -9.85 -18.58 -2.61
CA THR A 742 -9.45 -17.42 -3.43
C THR A 742 -9.81 -17.58 -4.91
N GLN A 743 -10.02 -18.78 -5.39
CA GLN A 743 -10.40 -19.08 -6.77
C GLN A 743 -11.92 -19.18 -6.97
N ALA A 744 -12.69 -19.26 -5.89
CA ALA A 744 -14.13 -19.44 -5.91
C ALA A 744 -14.88 -18.15 -5.58
N ASN A 745 -16.05 -17.94 -6.17
CA ASN A 745 -16.96 -16.89 -5.75
C ASN A 745 -17.62 -17.27 -4.42
N VAL A 746 -17.98 -16.26 -3.61
CA VAL A 746 -18.74 -16.51 -2.40
C VAL A 746 -20.21 -16.81 -2.72
N ASP A 747 -20.75 -17.86 -2.08
CA ASP A 747 -22.16 -18.24 -2.16
C ASP A 747 -22.97 -17.56 -1.04
N SER A 748 -22.51 -17.69 0.21
CA SER A 748 -23.16 -17.05 1.36
C SER A 748 -22.19 -16.61 2.42
N ILE A 749 -22.54 -15.50 3.09
CA ILE A 749 -21.87 -14.95 4.26
C ILE A 749 -22.89 -14.90 5.38
N ARG A 750 -22.53 -15.39 6.56
CA ARG A 750 -23.40 -15.42 7.73
C ARG A 750 -22.64 -15.04 8.98
N TYR A 751 -23.34 -14.38 9.90
CA TYR A 751 -22.79 -13.90 11.17
C TYR A 751 -23.55 -14.54 12.34
N ALA A 752 -22.81 -15.03 13.33
CA ALA A 752 -23.45 -15.64 14.48
C ALA A 752 -24.18 -14.61 15.35
N SER A 753 -25.34 -14.96 15.83
CA SER A 753 -26.05 -14.28 16.93
C SER A 753 -25.42 -14.65 18.28
N SER A 754 -25.82 -13.97 19.36
CA SER A 754 -25.43 -14.32 20.74
C SER A 754 -25.79 -15.75 21.13
N GLU A 755 -26.78 -16.33 20.47
CA GLU A 755 -27.23 -17.73 20.68
C GLU A 755 -26.53 -18.74 19.75
N GLY A 756 -25.58 -18.29 18.92
CA GLY A 756 -24.88 -19.14 17.94
C GLY A 756 -25.70 -19.47 16.68
N ARG A 757 -26.85 -18.83 16.48
CA ARG A 757 -27.62 -18.93 15.24
C ARG A 757 -26.98 -18.04 14.17
N PHE A 758 -26.84 -18.52 12.96
CA PHE A 758 -26.32 -17.74 11.85
C PHE A 758 -27.39 -16.88 11.16
N LEU A 759 -27.12 -15.59 11.11
CA LEU A 759 -27.90 -14.55 10.45
C LEU A 759 -27.30 -14.20 9.09
N SER A 760 -28.13 -13.75 8.14
CA SER A 760 -27.59 -13.11 6.94
C SER A 760 -26.86 -11.79 7.29
N THR A 761 -26.09 -11.24 6.37
CA THR A 761 -25.42 -9.92 6.58
C THR A 761 -26.45 -8.83 6.89
N GLU A 762 -27.57 -8.84 6.18
CA GLU A 762 -28.65 -7.87 6.31
C GLU A 762 -29.31 -7.95 7.70
N GLU A 763 -29.59 -9.17 8.16
CA GLU A 763 -30.14 -9.39 9.50
C GLU A 763 -29.15 -8.99 10.60
N ALA A 764 -27.88 -9.34 10.45
CA ALA A 764 -26.83 -9.04 11.40
C ALA A 764 -26.54 -7.53 11.51
N LEU A 765 -26.58 -6.81 10.39
CA LEU A 765 -26.43 -5.35 10.36
C LEU A 765 -27.53 -4.62 11.13
N LEU A 766 -28.76 -5.14 11.04
CA LEU A 766 -29.95 -4.53 11.67
C LEU A 766 -30.30 -5.15 13.02
N SER A 767 -29.51 -6.09 13.53
CA SER A 767 -29.73 -6.76 14.81
C SER A 767 -28.76 -6.24 15.87
N ALA A 768 -29.29 -5.99 17.08
CA ALA A 768 -28.46 -5.75 18.25
C ALA A 768 -27.72 -7.04 18.71
N ASP A 769 -28.21 -8.22 18.33
CA ASP A 769 -27.69 -9.51 18.78
C ASP A 769 -26.61 -10.11 17.85
N GLY A 770 -26.29 -9.47 16.73
CA GLY A 770 -25.31 -10.00 15.79
C GLY A 770 -23.87 -9.88 16.27
N VAL A 771 -23.16 -10.98 16.44
CA VAL A 771 -21.72 -11.02 16.71
C VAL A 771 -20.97 -11.01 15.39
N ARG A 772 -20.70 -9.84 14.84
CA ARG A 772 -20.15 -9.64 13.47
C ARG A 772 -18.67 -9.97 13.31
N SER A 773 -18.02 -10.55 14.30
CA SER A 773 -16.68 -11.15 14.20
C SER A 773 -16.71 -12.70 14.22
N GLN A 774 -17.90 -13.31 14.40
CA GLN A 774 -18.09 -14.75 14.33
C GLN A 774 -18.82 -15.08 13.02
N ILE A 775 -18.09 -15.62 12.05
CA ILE A 775 -18.47 -15.59 10.64
C ILE A 775 -18.41 -17.00 10.05
N ALA A 776 -19.42 -17.36 9.25
CA ALA A 776 -19.39 -18.51 8.39
C ALA A 776 -19.49 -18.06 6.92
N VAL A 777 -18.59 -18.56 6.09
CA VAL A 777 -18.58 -18.29 4.65
C VAL A 777 -18.67 -19.61 3.90
N ARG A 778 -19.53 -19.64 2.89
CA ARG A 778 -19.61 -20.73 1.93
C ARG A 778 -19.27 -20.19 0.54
N TYR A 779 -18.44 -20.93 -0.15
CA TYR A 779 -17.99 -20.61 -1.51
C TYR A 779 -18.70 -21.53 -2.53
N ALA A 780 -18.77 -21.08 -3.77
CA ALA A 780 -19.48 -21.76 -4.85
C ALA A 780 -18.89 -23.12 -5.22
N ASP A 781 -17.62 -23.38 -4.91
CA ASP A 781 -16.96 -24.69 -5.06
C ASP A 781 -17.27 -25.66 -3.91
N GLY A 782 -18.12 -25.25 -2.96
CA GLY A 782 -18.46 -26.01 -1.76
C GLY A 782 -17.47 -25.88 -0.61
N THR A 783 -16.44 -25.05 -0.74
CA THR A 783 -15.55 -24.71 0.38
C THR A 783 -16.33 -23.94 1.45
N GLU A 784 -16.13 -24.31 2.70
CA GLU A 784 -16.75 -23.67 3.86
C GLU A 784 -15.70 -23.27 4.88
N THR A 785 -15.86 -22.08 5.48
CA THR A 785 -15.06 -21.62 6.61
C THR A 785 -15.96 -21.12 7.73
N VAL A 786 -15.57 -21.40 8.98
CA VAL A 786 -16.21 -20.84 10.18
C VAL A 786 -15.11 -20.24 11.05
N VAL A 787 -15.26 -18.99 11.42
CA VAL A 787 -14.24 -18.23 12.13
C VAL A 787 -14.84 -17.60 13.38
N ASN A 788 -14.18 -17.75 14.51
CA ASN A 788 -14.45 -17.02 15.73
C ASN A 788 -13.45 -15.87 15.88
N GLY A 789 -13.76 -14.69 15.37
CA GLY A 789 -12.95 -13.48 15.52
C GLY A 789 -13.16 -12.75 16.84
N SER A 790 -13.94 -13.27 17.78
CA SER A 790 -14.04 -12.73 19.13
C SER A 790 -12.72 -12.86 19.89
N THR A 791 -12.42 -11.94 20.76
CA THR A 791 -11.23 -11.97 21.62
C THR A 791 -11.46 -12.66 22.96
N ASN A 792 -12.71 -12.89 23.35
CA ASN A 792 -13.06 -13.32 24.69
C ASN A 792 -14.24 -14.29 24.82
N THR A 793 -14.96 -14.56 23.72
CA THR A 793 -16.12 -15.44 23.72
C THR A 793 -15.93 -16.66 22.84
N MET A 794 -16.42 -17.81 23.32
CA MET A 794 -16.48 -19.04 22.53
C MET A 794 -17.57 -18.89 21.45
N LEU A 795 -17.34 -19.43 20.27
CA LEU A 795 -18.40 -19.69 19.29
C LEU A 795 -18.86 -21.14 19.43
N SER A 796 -20.16 -21.33 19.68
CA SER A 796 -20.80 -22.65 19.64
C SER A 796 -21.95 -22.62 18.66
N CYS A 797 -21.89 -23.42 17.61
CA CYS A 797 -22.90 -23.41 16.56
C CYS A 797 -23.13 -24.82 15.97
N ALA A 798 -24.30 -24.99 15.35
CA ALA A 798 -24.55 -26.17 14.51
C ALA A 798 -23.78 -26.06 13.18
N TRP A 799 -23.01 -27.09 12.84
CA TRP A 799 -22.25 -27.11 11.59
C TRP A 799 -22.10 -28.55 11.09
N ARG A 800 -22.42 -28.79 9.82
CA ARG A 800 -22.33 -30.12 9.15
C ARG A 800 -22.92 -31.29 9.95
N GLY A 801 -24.06 -31.06 10.60
CA GLY A 801 -24.78 -32.09 11.36
C GLY A 801 -24.24 -32.35 12.77
N GLY A 802 -23.20 -31.64 13.20
CA GLY A 802 -22.63 -31.70 14.56
C GLY A 802 -22.63 -30.36 15.24
N ARG A 803 -22.09 -30.30 16.45
CA ARG A 803 -21.85 -29.08 17.21
C ARG A 803 -20.37 -28.66 17.09
N LEU A 804 -20.11 -27.54 16.44
CA LEU A 804 -18.80 -26.94 16.37
C LEU A 804 -18.59 -25.99 17.56
N VAL A 805 -17.44 -26.09 18.22
CA VAL A 805 -17.01 -25.17 19.28
C VAL A 805 -15.64 -24.61 18.89
N LEU A 806 -15.54 -23.28 18.79
CA LEU A 806 -14.29 -22.60 18.49
C LEU A 806 -13.95 -21.60 19.59
N PRO A 807 -12.73 -21.61 20.10
CA PRO A 807 -12.24 -20.62 21.07
C PRO A 807 -12.04 -19.25 20.38
N PRO A 808 -11.80 -18.18 21.15
CA PRO A 808 -11.41 -16.88 20.59
C PRO A 808 -10.27 -17.01 19.58
N ASN A 809 -10.39 -16.36 18.44
CA ASN A 809 -9.47 -16.43 17.30
C ASN A 809 -9.30 -17.85 16.70
N GLY A 810 -10.19 -18.80 17.00
CA GLY A 810 -10.21 -20.10 16.38
C GLY A 810 -10.94 -20.12 15.04
N PHE A 811 -10.63 -21.07 14.19
CA PHE A 811 -11.32 -21.26 12.91
C PHE A 811 -11.26 -22.70 12.41
N VAL A 812 -12.17 -23.02 11.51
CA VAL A 812 -12.18 -24.26 10.75
C VAL A 812 -12.46 -23.95 9.29
N GLY A 813 -11.85 -24.70 8.39
CA GLY A 813 -12.09 -24.65 6.95
C GLY A 813 -12.08 -26.04 6.35
N ILE A 814 -12.98 -26.29 5.38
CA ILE A 814 -13.02 -27.53 4.62
C ILE A 814 -13.36 -27.23 3.16
N THR A 815 -12.66 -27.85 2.23
CA THR A 815 -12.97 -27.72 0.80
C THR A 815 -14.16 -28.58 0.39
N GLY A 816 -14.84 -28.21 -0.70
CA GLY A 816 -16.02 -28.92 -1.18
C GLY A 816 -15.73 -30.38 -1.56
N ASP A 817 -14.52 -30.67 -2.05
CA ASP A 817 -14.05 -32.04 -2.35
C ASP A 817 -13.56 -32.81 -1.10
N GLY A 818 -13.56 -32.17 0.07
CA GLY A 818 -13.08 -32.71 1.33
C GLY A 818 -11.59 -33.03 1.41
N ARG A 819 -10.80 -32.62 0.43
CA ARG A 819 -9.35 -32.92 0.38
C ARG A 819 -8.49 -32.02 1.25
N VAL A 820 -8.99 -30.82 1.60
CA VAL A 820 -8.33 -29.92 2.54
C VAL A 820 -9.24 -29.70 3.73
N PHE A 821 -8.69 -29.88 4.91
CA PHE A 821 -9.31 -29.56 6.19
C PHE A 821 -8.32 -28.82 7.06
N VAL A 822 -8.72 -27.68 7.60
CA VAL A 822 -7.88 -26.84 8.47
C VAL A 822 -8.63 -26.52 9.75
N TRP A 823 -7.93 -26.56 10.87
CA TRP A 823 -8.52 -26.26 12.16
C TRP A 823 -7.49 -25.62 13.11
N LEU A 824 -7.87 -24.53 13.73
CA LEU A 824 -7.21 -23.91 14.87
C LEU A 824 -8.24 -23.82 15.99
N GLY A 825 -8.00 -24.52 17.09
CA GLY A 825 -9.00 -24.64 18.15
C GLY A 825 -8.43 -25.10 19.49
N GLU A 826 -9.28 -25.71 20.31
CA GLU A 826 -8.89 -26.32 21.56
C GLU A 826 -9.25 -27.80 21.60
N LYS A 827 -8.32 -28.61 22.09
CA LYS A 827 -8.52 -30.03 22.36
C LYS A 827 -8.00 -30.37 23.76
N ASP A 828 -8.82 -31.07 24.55
CA ASP A 828 -8.48 -31.43 25.92
C ASP A 828 -8.06 -30.24 26.80
N GLY A 829 -8.66 -29.06 26.54
CA GLY A 829 -8.39 -27.80 27.25
C GLY A 829 -7.13 -27.06 26.81
N HIS A 830 -6.47 -27.49 25.73
CA HIS A 830 -5.26 -26.86 25.19
C HIS A 830 -5.43 -26.41 23.73
N ARG A 831 -4.79 -25.31 23.39
CA ARG A 831 -4.71 -24.87 22.00
C ARG A 831 -3.99 -25.91 21.14
N ALA A 832 -4.52 -26.19 19.98
CA ALA A 832 -3.88 -27.05 19.01
C ALA A 832 -4.27 -26.64 17.57
N GLU A 833 -3.47 -27.08 16.62
CA GLU A 833 -3.62 -26.77 15.20
C GLU A 833 -3.50 -28.03 14.36
N PHE A 834 -4.32 -28.08 13.32
CA PHE A 834 -4.32 -29.19 12.40
C PHE A 834 -4.62 -28.76 10.97
N CYS A 835 -3.90 -29.33 10.01
CA CYS A 835 -4.24 -29.24 8.59
C CYS A 835 -4.01 -30.56 7.89
N LEU A 836 -5.04 -31.02 7.18
CA LEU A 836 -4.93 -32.05 6.16
C LEU A 836 -4.99 -31.41 4.79
N SER A 837 -4.06 -31.78 3.91
CA SER A 837 -4.06 -31.40 2.50
C SER A 837 -3.58 -32.58 1.64
N PRO A 838 -3.71 -32.52 0.31
CA PRO A 838 -3.15 -33.53 -0.57
C PRO A 838 -1.62 -33.69 -0.45
N ASP A 839 -0.92 -32.66 -0.07
CA ASP A 839 0.54 -32.58 -0.10
C ASP A 839 1.18 -32.82 1.28
N TYR A 840 0.43 -32.59 2.37
CA TYR A 840 0.94 -32.67 3.73
C TYR A 840 -0.15 -32.86 4.80
N VAL A 841 0.28 -33.35 5.95
CA VAL A 841 -0.45 -33.28 7.23
C VAL A 841 0.37 -32.38 8.17
N TYR A 842 -0.25 -31.33 8.64
CA TYR A 842 0.35 -30.41 9.63
C TYR A 842 -0.33 -30.56 10.98
N MET A 843 0.46 -30.61 12.04
CA MET A 843 0.00 -30.70 13.43
C MET A 843 0.86 -29.75 14.28
N ASN A 844 0.24 -29.13 15.29
CA ASN A 844 0.95 -28.35 16.31
C ASN A 844 0.24 -28.49 17.66
N GLY A 845 0.92 -29.05 18.64
CA GLY A 845 0.44 -29.20 20.01
C GLY A 845 0.59 -27.96 20.89
N ARG A 846 1.18 -26.88 20.36
CA ARG A 846 1.35 -25.59 21.05
C ARG A 846 2.00 -25.73 22.44
N GLY A 847 3.02 -26.58 22.55
CA GLY A 847 3.78 -26.84 23.78
C GLY A 847 3.20 -27.97 24.67
N THR A 848 2.07 -28.56 24.28
CA THR A 848 1.45 -29.67 25.02
C THR A 848 1.26 -30.87 24.10
N PHE A 849 1.70 -32.06 24.52
CA PHE A 849 1.48 -33.26 23.71
C PHE A 849 -0.01 -33.50 23.47
N THR A 850 -0.43 -33.34 22.25
CA THR A 850 -1.84 -33.46 21.82
C THR A 850 -1.96 -34.49 20.71
N ARG A 851 -2.88 -35.42 20.88
CA ARG A 851 -3.24 -36.37 19.83
C ARG A 851 -4.27 -35.76 18.90
N LEU A 852 -3.90 -35.69 17.63
CA LEU A 852 -4.69 -35.15 16.52
C LEU A 852 -4.95 -36.28 15.51
N PRO A 853 -5.89 -36.13 14.56
CA PRO A 853 -6.22 -37.19 13.60
C PRO A 853 -5.01 -37.75 12.81
N GLY A 854 -3.98 -36.95 12.61
CA GLY A 854 -2.74 -37.30 11.91
C GLY A 854 -1.65 -37.92 12.77
N GLY A 855 -1.83 -38.07 14.08
CA GLY A 855 -0.80 -38.51 15.03
C GLY A 855 -0.84 -37.72 16.31
N GLY A 856 0.33 -37.55 16.98
CA GLY A 856 0.45 -36.75 18.20
C GLY A 856 1.74 -35.94 18.16
N THR A 857 1.72 -34.74 18.77
CA THR A 857 2.91 -33.90 18.91
C THR A 857 2.72 -32.87 20.03
N ASP A 858 3.80 -32.41 20.62
CA ASP A 858 3.83 -31.27 21.54
C ASP A 858 4.20 -29.96 20.87
N GLY A 859 4.90 -30.00 19.73
CA GLY A 859 5.25 -28.86 18.89
C GLY A 859 4.73 -29.01 17.46
N ILE A 860 5.41 -28.44 16.50
CA ILE A 860 5.07 -28.55 15.07
C ILE A 860 5.60 -29.85 14.51
N CYS A 861 4.73 -30.57 13.79
CA CYS A 861 5.05 -31.74 12.99
C CYS A 861 4.39 -31.60 11.61
N VAL A 862 5.19 -31.53 10.56
CA VAL A 862 4.73 -31.60 9.18
C VAL A 862 5.10 -32.94 8.59
N ARG A 863 4.12 -33.65 8.04
CA ARG A 863 4.31 -34.93 7.36
C ARG A 863 4.02 -34.74 5.88
N ARG A 864 4.99 -35.05 5.03
CA ARG A 864 4.87 -34.94 3.55
C ARG A 864 5.03 -36.30 2.93
N LEU A 865 4.05 -36.71 2.11
CA LEU A 865 4.13 -37.97 1.40
C LEU A 865 5.20 -37.89 0.29
N ILE A 866 6.17 -38.79 0.29
CA ILE A 866 7.16 -38.95 -0.78
C ILE A 866 6.63 -39.97 -1.80
N ASP A 867 6.16 -41.13 -1.31
CA ASP A 867 5.54 -42.18 -2.10
C ASP A 867 4.54 -42.98 -1.21
N ALA A 868 3.94 -44.04 -1.75
CA ALA A 868 2.92 -44.83 -1.05
C ALA A 868 3.40 -45.44 0.29
N GLY A 869 4.71 -45.63 0.48
CA GLY A 869 5.32 -46.24 1.67
C GLY A 869 6.22 -45.33 2.47
N THR A 870 6.53 -44.15 1.96
CA THR A 870 7.57 -43.27 2.53
C THR A 870 7.06 -41.85 2.71
N GLU A 871 7.31 -41.28 3.85
CA GLU A 871 7.03 -39.86 4.12
C GLU A 871 8.23 -39.14 4.74
N GLU A 872 8.26 -37.86 4.58
CA GLU A 872 9.16 -36.98 5.27
C GLU A 872 8.45 -36.31 6.46
N VAL A 873 9.05 -36.42 7.64
CA VAL A 873 8.56 -35.82 8.88
C VAL A 873 9.48 -34.66 9.25
N ILE A 874 8.94 -33.45 9.27
CA ILE A 874 9.66 -32.21 9.57
C ILE A 874 9.20 -31.71 10.94
N PRO A 875 10.01 -31.89 12.00
CA PRO A 875 9.72 -31.33 13.31
C PRO A 875 10.15 -29.87 13.39
N PHE A 876 9.45 -29.07 14.19
CA PHE A 876 9.91 -27.77 14.62
C PHE A 876 9.41 -27.50 16.04
N ASN A 877 10.34 -27.20 16.98
CA ASN A 877 10.06 -27.02 18.40
C ASN A 877 9.28 -28.20 19.04
N ALA A 878 9.34 -29.39 18.46
CA ALA A 878 8.72 -30.61 18.97
C ALA A 878 9.76 -31.46 19.72
N THR A 879 9.40 -31.96 20.89
CA THR A 879 10.19 -32.90 21.66
C THR A 879 9.64 -34.32 21.56
N GLN A 880 8.35 -34.44 21.21
CA GLN A 880 7.67 -35.72 21.07
C GLN A 880 6.75 -35.70 19.83
N ILE A 881 6.88 -36.71 18.99
CA ILE A 881 5.99 -36.99 17.86
C ILE A 881 5.54 -38.42 17.93
N GLU A 882 4.27 -38.67 17.75
CA GLU A 882 3.66 -39.99 17.59
C GLU A 882 3.08 -40.14 16.18
N LEU A 883 3.64 -41.04 15.37
CA LEU A 883 3.12 -41.34 14.04
C LEU A 883 2.03 -42.41 14.17
N PRO A 884 0.94 -42.35 13.38
CA PRO A 884 -0.22 -43.20 13.55
C PRO A 884 -0.04 -44.63 12.95
N TYR A 885 1.18 -45.02 12.65
CA TYR A 885 1.56 -46.28 12.04
C TYR A 885 2.92 -46.78 12.58
N ALA A 886 3.22 -48.08 12.36
CA ALA A 886 4.54 -48.66 12.63
C ALA A 886 5.52 -48.28 11.51
N ALA A 887 6.64 -47.68 11.85
CA ALA A 887 7.76 -47.45 10.94
C ALA A 887 8.64 -48.72 10.85
N GLU A 888 9.14 -48.97 9.66
CA GLU A 888 10.16 -50.00 9.40
C GLU A 888 11.54 -49.41 9.52
N ARG A 889 11.72 -48.19 9.01
CA ARG A 889 13.01 -47.49 8.97
C ARG A 889 12.81 -45.98 9.19
N ILE A 890 13.74 -45.38 9.92
CA ILE A 890 13.81 -43.94 10.11
C ILE A 890 15.23 -43.44 9.77
N GLU A 891 15.31 -42.50 8.87
CA GLU A 891 16.58 -41.85 8.46
C GLU A 891 16.56 -40.38 8.80
N ILE A 892 17.61 -39.87 9.44
CA ILE A 892 17.80 -38.44 9.68
C ILE A 892 18.35 -37.83 8.39
N LEU A 893 17.73 -36.73 7.94
CA LEU A 893 18.19 -36.01 6.77
C LEU A 893 18.88 -34.71 7.15
N ASP A 894 19.94 -34.38 6.44
CA ASP A 894 20.65 -33.10 6.54
C ASP A 894 19.93 -31.97 5.77
N GLU A 895 20.49 -30.75 5.79
CA GLU A 895 19.94 -29.58 5.04
C GLU A 895 19.93 -29.81 3.52
N ALA A 896 20.80 -30.64 2.97
CA ALA A 896 20.84 -31.00 1.55
C ALA A 896 19.87 -32.16 1.21
N GLY A 897 19.23 -32.79 2.21
CA GLY A 897 18.35 -33.93 2.04
C GLY A 897 19.08 -35.29 1.97
N GLY A 898 20.39 -35.30 2.22
CA GLY A 898 21.22 -36.51 2.34
C GLY A 898 20.95 -37.24 3.66
N VAL A 899 21.14 -38.57 3.66
CA VAL A 899 21.00 -39.38 4.88
C VAL A 899 22.24 -39.19 5.75
N ALA A 900 22.05 -38.60 6.92
CA ALA A 900 23.11 -38.40 7.92
C ALA A 900 23.23 -39.59 8.90
N GLU A 901 22.09 -40.19 9.29
CA GLU A 901 22.03 -41.25 10.28
C GLU A 901 20.76 -42.11 10.05
N THR A 902 20.84 -43.42 10.44
CA THR A 902 19.66 -44.30 10.50
C THR A 902 19.32 -44.59 11.96
N VAL A 903 18.07 -44.42 12.36
CA VAL A 903 17.58 -44.59 13.73
C VAL A 903 16.67 -45.80 13.80
N VAL A 904 16.80 -46.55 14.87
CA VAL A 904 15.91 -47.70 15.13
C VAL A 904 14.52 -47.18 15.53
N PRO A 905 13.44 -47.61 14.85
CA PRO A 905 12.09 -47.17 15.18
C PRO A 905 11.62 -47.68 16.56
N HIS A 906 11.12 -46.77 17.38
CA HIS A 906 10.45 -47.15 18.64
C HIS A 906 8.94 -47.32 18.39
N VAL A 907 8.49 -48.56 18.19
CA VAL A 907 7.10 -48.91 17.88
C VAL A 907 6.41 -49.48 19.11
N LYS A 908 5.26 -48.84 19.49
CA LYS A 908 4.40 -49.35 20.57
C LYS A 908 2.93 -49.32 20.07
N GLU A 909 2.21 -50.42 20.24
CA GLU A 909 0.79 -50.54 19.87
C GLU A 909 0.50 -50.12 18.41
N GLY A 910 1.42 -50.48 17.48
CA GLY A 910 1.26 -50.15 16.06
C GLY A 910 1.55 -48.67 15.70
N ARG A 911 2.02 -47.90 16.65
CA ARG A 911 2.39 -46.47 16.49
C ARG A 911 3.90 -46.29 16.67
N THR A 912 4.47 -45.35 15.95
CA THR A 912 5.90 -45.02 16.09
C THR A 912 6.07 -43.74 16.91
N ARG A 913 6.86 -43.83 17.96
CA ARG A 913 7.28 -42.67 18.74
C ARG A 913 8.62 -42.19 18.24
N LEU A 914 8.68 -40.89 17.92
CA LEU A 914 9.87 -40.18 17.49
C LEU A 914 10.17 -39.05 18.50
N GLU A 915 11.37 -39.03 18.97
CA GLU A 915 11.92 -37.96 19.81
C GLU A 915 12.90 -37.13 18.93
N PRO A 916 12.44 -35.96 18.41
CA PRO A 916 13.26 -35.17 17.49
C PRO A 916 14.56 -34.72 18.14
N LYS A 917 15.69 -34.95 17.45
CA LYS A 917 17.01 -34.46 17.89
C LYS A 917 17.14 -32.98 17.56
N LEU A 918 17.73 -32.21 18.45
CA LEU A 918 17.99 -30.78 18.24
C LEU A 918 18.84 -30.55 16.99
N GLY A 919 18.42 -29.62 16.13
CA GLY A 919 19.15 -29.28 14.88
C GLY A 919 18.85 -30.19 13.69
N VAL A 920 18.07 -31.24 13.86
CA VAL A 920 17.62 -32.09 12.74
C VAL A 920 16.54 -31.38 11.94
N VAL A 921 16.70 -31.32 10.61
CA VAL A 921 15.75 -30.69 9.71
C VAL A 921 14.54 -31.58 9.46
N SER A 922 14.76 -32.85 9.14
CA SER A 922 13.68 -33.79 8.84
C SER A 922 14.12 -35.25 8.99
N TYR A 923 13.15 -36.14 9.01
CA TYR A 923 13.27 -37.59 9.04
C TYR A 923 12.58 -38.16 7.82
N ARG A 924 13.23 -39.08 7.11
CA ARG A 924 12.57 -39.97 6.14
C ARG A 924 12.11 -41.22 6.87
N VAL A 925 10.80 -41.49 6.81
CA VAL A 925 10.18 -42.59 7.52
C VAL A 925 9.57 -43.55 6.50
N THR A 926 10.06 -44.78 6.48
CA THR A 926 9.48 -45.88 5.69
C THR A 926 8.50 -46.65 6.57
N ARG A 927 7.30 -46.86 6.07
CA ARG A 927 6.20 -47.58 6.79
C ARG A 927 6.33 -49.07 6.63
N LYS A 928 6.01 -49.80 7.67
CA LYS A 928 5.98 -51.28 7.68
C LYS A 928 4.82 -51.86 6.86
N ALA A 929 3.73 -51.14 6.73
CA ALA A 929 2.55 -51.51 5.94
C ALA A 929 1.86 -50.28 5.40
N SER A 930 1.01 -50.44 4.35
CA SER A 930 0.21 -49.35 3.84
C SER A 930 -0.75 -48.80 4.93
N PHE A 931 -0.71 -47.51 5.17
CA PHE A 931 -1.62 -46.86 6.09
C PHE A 931 -2.81 -46.33 5.28
N PRO A 932 -4.05 -46.65 5.63
CA PRO A 932 -5.22 -46.03 5.02
C PRO A 932 -5.15 -44.52 5.33
N GLY A 933 -5.26 -43.71 4.31
CA GLY A 933 -5.18 -42.24 4.46
C GLY A 933 -6.23 -41.74 5.45
N ILE A 934 -5.99 -40.62 6.05
CA ILE A 934 -6.95 -39.91 6.92
C ILE A 934 -7.97 -39.24 6.01
N SER A 935 -9.28 -39.54 6.17
CA SER A 935 -10.31 -38.80 5.44
C SER A 935 -10.80 -37.59 6.23
N SER A 936 -11.23 -36.54 5.53
CA SER A 936 -11.86 -35.38 6.17
C SER A 936 -13.13 -35.75 6.93
N LYS A 937 -13.82 -36.87 6.58
CA LYS A 937 -14.96 -37.40 7.31
C LYS A 937 -14.54 -37.88 8.69
N ASP A 938 -13.48 -38.68 8.78
CA ASP A 938 -12.96 -39.20 10.06
C ASP A 938 -12.50 -38.03 10.98
N ILE A 939 -11.95 -37.01 10.38
CA ILE A 939 -11.55 -35.78 11.09
C ILE A 939 -12.77 -35.05 11.65
N LEU A 940 -13.80 -34.84 10.82
CA LEU A 940 -15.03 -34.17 11.25
C LEU A 940 -15.70 -34.92 12.40
N GLU A 941 -15.78 -36.25 12.31
CA GLU A 941 -16.33 -37.07 13.39
C GLU A 941 -15.53 -37.00 14.69
N ALA A 942 -14.21 -36.85 14.60
CA ALA A 942 -13.32 -36.69 15.75
C ALA A 942 -13.34 -35.27 16.36
N MET A 943 -13.66 -34.26 15.56
CA MET A 943 -13.63 -32.83 15.97
C MET A 943 -14.99 -32.29 16.40
N LEU A 944 -16.11 -32.87 15.93
CA LEU A 944 -17.48 -32.46 16.25
C LEU A 944 -18.11 -33.25 17.43
N LYS A 945 -17.41 -34.21 17.99
CA LYS A 945 -17.79 -34.92 19.23
C LYS A 945 -17.32 -34.13 20.44
#